data_65a2a39a8da87f3f68b3123cf1a3d570
#
_entry.id   65a2a39a8da87f3f68b3123cf1a3d570
#
_cell.length_a   1.000
_cell.length_b   1.000
_cell.length_c   1.000
_cell.angle_alpha   90.00
_cell.angle_beta   90.00
_cell.angle_gamma   90.00
#
_symmetry.space_group_name_H-M   'P 1'
#
loop_
_entity.id
_entity.type
_entity.pdbx_description
1 polymer ?
#
loop_
_entity_poly.entity_id
_entity_poly.type
_entity_poly.pdbx_seq_one_letter_code
_entity_poly.pdbx_strand_id
1 'polypeptide(L)'
;MTTEFDDDPYLWLEEVESQEALDWVAEHNAKALERLTGDPRYQAIYDDTLKNLTQTDRLPEVRVLGEHVYDLLQDADHARGLWRRTSVEDFVAGQPDWETVLDVDALDAEEKRSWVFRDLNCLAPEYKRCMLNLSPGGSDASEWREFDLEKKAFVENGFMLPEAKTWLAWRDENTLMVTMAEGGNTETSSGYGRQVRLWTRGTPFSEATVIHEVDADHMTVQPRQIIDDGNQYNLLSDAVTIFQSDYYRLGDNNDVSRLHLPEAFQFSTIHKGWVVGLLQSDWKELSQGALVGFRIEDLEEEPEAATTVFEPSESQAVQSLLGMGVMKSDEGVYFSILNDVEGELLRASFDGGEWQTQRVSLPANGTTAVAGVAGASDTVIARYESFTQPPTLFATRGGDTPEQVDRLQERFDGSGYVTEQFFATSADGTKVPYFIVHPIDLEQDGSAPALLGAYGGFGLPITPGYMGTIFGVGAPFKTMVTSGGSYVLANIRGGGEYGPGWHEAGKFKNRQRVYDDFHAVAEDLIARKFTSSSKLGIVGASNSGLLMGVAFTQRPDLYGAVLCGVPLLDMRRYHLLLAGASWMGEYGDPDDPEMWEVIKTYSPYHNLSAEKDYPGVLLFGSTKDDRVHPGHMRKMAARMTEMGHEYLFYENVEGGHGAAADLVQQAQLQSLQAVYLLQELNI
;
A
#
# COMPACT_ATOMS: atom_id res chain seq x y z
N MET A 1 -8.20 8.31 37.44
CA MET A 1 -9.00 7.07 37.53
C MET A 1 -8.20 6.05 36.74
N THR A 2 -7.57 5.08 37.40
CA THR A 2 -6.96 3.93 36.72
C THR A 2 -8.10 3.20 36.02
N THR A 3 -8.08 3.17 34.71
CA THR A 3 -9.05 2.44 33.91
C THR A 3 -8.77 0.93 34.03
N GLU A 4 -9.78 0.10 33.94
CA GLU A 4 -9.74 -1.38 34.00
C GLU A 4 -8.73 -2.00 33.01
N PHE A 5 -8.02 -1.18 32.23
CA PHE A 5 -7.11 -1.55 31.13
C PHE A 5 -5.62 -1.22 31.42
N ASP A 6 -5.32 -0.57 32.55
CA ASP A 6 -3.94 -0.37 33.01
C ASP A 6 -3.29 -1.66 33.59
N ASP A 7 -4.09 -2.74 33.72
CA ASP A 7 -3.68 -4.04 34.28
C ASP A 7 -3.38 -5.12 33.22
N ASP A 8 -3.11 -4.75 31.94
CA ASP A 8 -2.72 -5.73 30.93
C ASP A 8 -1.33 -6.33 31.28
N PRO A 9 -1.24 -7.63 31.62
CA PRO A 9 0.01 -8.25 32.08
C PRO A 9 1.09 -8.32 30.98
N TYR A 10 0.75 -8.02 29.74
CA TYR A 10 1.64 -8.14 28.58
C TYR A 10 2.13 -6.79 28.04
N LEU A 11 1.93 -5.68 28.74
CA LEU A 11 2.43 -4.34 28.32
C LEU A 11 3.95 -4.31 28.11
N TRP A 12 4.71 -5.14 28.82
CA TRP A 12 6.15 -5.24 28.63
C TRP A 12 6.56 -5.71 27.21
N LEU A 13 5.67 -6.38 26.47
CA LEU A 13 5.89 -6.79 25.08
C LEU A 13 5.75 -5.62 24.09
N GLU A 14 5.25 -4.48 24.54
CA GLU A 14 5.27 -3.23 23.77
C GLU A 14 6.66 -2.56 23.81
N GLU A 15 7.56 -2.96 24.71
CA GLU A 15 8.95 -2.51 24.75
C GLU A 15 9.76 -3.22 23.62
N VAL A 16 9.68 -2.66 22.40
CA VAL A 16 10.13 -3.33 21.16
C VAL A 16 11.54 -3.88 21.23
N GLU A 17 12.50 -3.12 21.80
CA GLU A 17 13.94 -3.44 21.84
C GLU A 17 14.42 -3.88 23.22
N SER A 18 13.51 -4.09 24.20
CA SER A 18 13.92 -4.63 25.50
C SER A 18 14.47 -6.05 25.34
N GLN A 19 15.55 -6.37 26.08
CA GLN A 19 16.17 -7.69 25.99
C GLN A 19 15.17 -8.80 26.34
N GLU A 20 14.29 -8.57 27.31
CA GLU A 20 13.25 -9.52 27.72
C GLU A 20 12.27 -9.82 26.58
N ALA A 21 11.80 -8.78 25.86
CA ALA A 21 10.91 -8.98 24.73
C ALA A 21 11.61 -9.66 23.55
N LEU A 22 12.86 -9.31 23.26
CA LEU A 22 13.64 -9.93 22.18
C LEU A 22 13.99 -11.40 22.50
N ASP A 23 14.28 -11.74 23.75
CA ASP A 23 14.48 -13.14 24.16
C ASP A 23 13.20 -13.95 24.00
N TRP A 24 12.03 -13.37 24.36
CA TRP A 24 10.73 -13.98 24.14
C TRP A 24 10.44 -14.20 22.64
N VAL A 25 10.74 -13.23 21.81
CA VAL A 25 10.61 -13.33 20.33
C VAL A 25 11.50 -14.46 19.79
N ALA A 26 12.76 -14.52 20.24
CA ALA A 26 13.70 -15.54 19.78
C ALA A 26 13.22 -16.96 20.13
N GLU A 27 12.65 -17.16 21.34
CA GLU A 27 12.08 -18.46 21.76
C GLU A 27 10.91 -18.87 20.85
N HIS A 28 10.00 -17.94 20.54
CA HIS A 28 8.81 -18.22 19.72
C HIS A 28 9.17 -18.43 18.26
N ASN A 29 10.11 -17.64 17.72
CA ASN A 29 10.67 -17.86 16.38
C ASN A 29 11.28 -19.25 16.25
N ALA A 30 12.05 -19.72 17.25
CA ALA A 30 12.67 -21.02 17.19
C ALA A 30 11.65 -22.15 17.03
N LYS A 31 10.51 -22.09 17.74
CA LYS A 31 9.41 -23.06 17.62
C LYS A 31 8.80 -23.07 16.20
N ALA A 32 8.51 -21.89 15.66
CA ALA A 32 7.93 -21.79 14.32
C ALA A 32 8.91 -22.28 13.25
N LEU A 33 10.18 -21.85 13.33
CA LEU A 33 11.21 -22.28 12.40
C LEU A 33 11.46 -23.77 12.46
N GLU A 34 11.60 -24.37 13.67
CA GLU A 34 11.78 -25.81 13.83
C GLU A 34 10.64 -26.61 13.16
N ARG A 35 9.38 -26.21 13.40
CA ARG A 35 8.22 -26.88 12.82
C ARG A 35 8.15 -26.74 11.31
N LEU A 36 8.27 -25.50 10.80
CA LEU A 36 8.01 -25.20 9.39
C LEU A 36 9.20 -25.57 8.49
N THR A 37 10.45 -25.29 8.90
CA THR A 37 11.63 -25.67 8.12
C THR A 37 11.96 -27.16 8.23
N GLY A 38 11.43 -27.85 9.25
CA GLY A 38 11.50 -29.31 9.39
C GLY A 38 10.59 -30.07 8.43
N ASP A 39 9.64 -29.41 7.76
CA ASP A 39 8.80 -30.02 6.73
C ASP A 39 9.64 -30.37 5.50
N PRO A 40 9.56 -31.59 4.95
CA PRO A 40 10.37 -32.01 3.81
C PRO A 40 10.10 -31.20 2.52
N ARG A 41 8.98 -30.49 2.43
CA ARG A 41 8.61 -29.63 1.30
C ARG A 41 9.25 -28.24 1.37
N TYR A 42 9.67 -27.79 2.56
CA TYR A 42 10.16 -26.43 2.80
C TYR A 42 11.29 -26.04 1.85
N GLN A 43 12.36 -26.86 1.76
CA GLN A 43 13.52 -26.48 0.97
C GLN A 43 13.19 -26.32 -0.52
N ALA A 44 12.33 -27.17 -1.08
CA ALA A 44 11.92 -27.07 -2.48
C ALA A 44 11.08 -25.82 -2.75
N ILE A 45 10.20 -25.45 -1.82
CA ILE A 45 9.39 -24.22 -1.90
C ILE A 45 10.29 -22.99 -1.78
N TYR A 46 11.23 -23.00 -0.85
CA TYR A 46 12.19 -21.92 -0.65
C TYR A 46 13.07 -21.69 -1.89
N ASP A 47 13.64 -22.74 -2.45
CA ASP A 47 14.51 -22.66 -3.63
C ASP A 47 13.72 -22.15 -4.85
N ASP A 48 12.50 -22.61 -5.07
CA ASP A 48 11.64 -22.12 -6.15
C ASP A 48 11.23 -20.67 -5.92
N THR A 49 10.88 -20.29 -4.69
CA THR A 49 10.49 -18.91 -4.33
C THR A 49 11.67 -17.96 -4.52
N LEU A 50 12.83 -18.31 -3.96
CA LEU A 50 14.04 -17.49 -4.09
C LEU A 50 14.43 -17.33 -5.56
N LYS A 51 14.41 -18.42 -6.33
CA LYS A 51 14.66 -18.40 -7.78
C LYS A 51 13.70 -17.43 -8.48
N ASN A 52 12.39 -17.48 -8.16
CA ASN A 52 11.40 -16.60 -8.80
C ASN A 52 11.62 -15.12 -8.42
N LEU A 53 12.02 -14.85 -7.17
CA LEU A 53 12.30 -13.49 -6.69
C LEU A 53 13.61 -12.92 -7.24
N THR A 54 14.62 -13.76 -7.49
CA THR A 54 15.96 -13.32 -7.92
C THR A 54 16.21 -13.44 -9.43
N GLN A 55 15.17 -13.73 -10.22
CA GLN A 55 15.32 -13.79 -11.67
C GLN A 55 15.61 -12.42 -12.26
N THR A 56 16.53 -12.37 -13.24
CA THR A 56 16.97 -11.13 -13.89
C THR A 56 16.00 -10.60 -14.96
N ASP A 57 15.02 -11.40 -15.36
CA ASP A 57 13.94 -11.02 -16.29
C ASP A 57 12.75 -10.33 -15.61
N ARG A 58 12.99 -9.64 -14.49
CA ARG A 58 11.97 -8.84 -13.82
C ARG A 58 11.46 -7.73 -14.71
N LEU A 59 10.14 -7.50 -14.63
CA LEU A 59 9.54 -6.33 -15.24
C LEU A 59 10.01 -5.08 -14.49
N PRO A 60 10.53 -4.06 -15.18
CA PRO A 60 10.98 -2.84 -14.53
C PRO A 60 9.85 -2.14 -13.73
N GLU A 61 10.19 -1.63 -12.55
CA GLU A 61 9.35 -0.67 -11.83
C GLU A 61 9.52 0.70 -12.47
N VAL A 62 8.64 1.00 -13.42
CA VAL A 62 8.74 2.20 -14.26
C VAL A 62 8.57 3.46 -13.44
N ARG A 63 9.59 4.31 -13.40
CA ARG A 63 9.50 5.68 -12.92
C ARG A 63 10.02 6.63 -13.98
N VAL A 64 9.17 7.46 -14.54
CA VAL A 64 9.55 8.41 -15.59
C VAL A 64 9.97 9.75 -14.96
N LEU A 65 11.18 10.20 -15.31
CA LEU A 65 11.68 11.54 -14.95
C LEU A 65 12.25 12.19 -16.22
N GLY A 66 11.57 13.22 -16.70
CA GLY A 66 11.92 13.86 -17.97
C GLY A 66 11.86 12.88 -19.14
N GLU A 67 12.99 12.69 -19.80
CA GLU A 67 13.12 11.80 -20.97
C GLU A 67 13.69 10.41 -20.63
N HIS A 68 13.76 10.06 -19.34
CA HIS A 68 14.30 8.77 -18.89
C HIS A 68 13.28 7.96 -18.09
N VAL A 69 13.36 6.65 -18.29
CA VAL A 69 12.75 5.63 -17.43
C VAL A 69 13.80 5.16 -16.43
N TYR A 70 13.46 5.18 -15.17
CA TYR A 70 14.27 4.66 -14.06
C TYR A 70 13.66 3.38 -13.53
N ASP A 71 14.51 2.50 -13.02
CA ASP A 71 14.16 1.21 -12.44
C ASP A 71 15.14 0.83 -11.33
N LEU A 72 14.65 0.15 -10.29
CA LEU A 72 15.46 -0.47 -9.25
C LEU A 72 15.50 -1.99 -9.50
N LEU A 73 16.52 -2.47 -10.22
CA LEU A 73 16.71 -3.89 -10.44
C LEU A 73 17.21 -4.56 -9.15
N GLN A 74 16.43 -5.51 -8.64
CA GLN A 74 16.88 -6.42 -7.60
C GLN A 74 16.97 -7.83 -8.17
N ASP A 75 18.13 -8.48 -8.00
CA ASP A 75 18.40 -9.83 -8.48
C ASP A 75 19.36 -10.57 -7.52
N ALA A 76 19.91 -11.70 -7.95
CA ALA A 76 20.82 -12.50 -7.13
C ALA A 76 22.15 -11.80 -6.82
N ASP A 77 22.60 -10.91 -7.68
CA ASP A 77 23.86 -10.17 -7.54
C ASP A 77 23.66 -8.81 -6.85
N HIS A 78 22.44 -8.28 -6.89
CA HIS A 78 22.06 -6.98 -6.35
C HIS A 78 20.81 -7.12 -5.47
N ALA A 79 20.95 -7.75 -4.31
CA ALA A 79 19.83 -8.03 -3.41
C ALA A 79 19.21 -6.76 -2.80
N ARG A 80 20.00 -5.69 -2.62
CA ARG A 80 19.57 -4.36 -2.17
C ARG A 80 19.09 -3.49 -3.33
N GLY A 81 19.62 -3.69 -4.52
CA GLY A 81 19.18 -3.11 -5.75
C GLY A 81 20.20 -2.30 -6.53
N LEU A 82 20.08 -2.38 -7.83
CA LEU A 82 20.83 -1.58 -8.80
C LEU A 82 19.90 -0.54 -9.42
N TRP A 83 20.02 0.71 -8.99
CA TRP A 83 19.22 1.79 -9.57
C TRP A 83 19.80 2.19 -10.92
N ARG A 84 18.99 2.09 -11.98
CA ARG A 84 19.41 2.23 -13.38
C ARG A 84 18.42 3.07 -14.17
N ARG A 85 18.84 3.57 -15.34
CA ARG A 85 17.99 4.35 -16.24
C ARG A 85 18.24 4.00 -17.70
N THR A 86 17.24 4.29 -18.54
CA THR A 86 17.32 4.25 -20.00
C THR A 86 16.49 5.41 -20.58
N SER A 87 16.62 5.73 -21.87
CA SER A 87 15.73 6.71 -22.50
C SER A 87 14.29 6.17 -22.61
N VAL A 88 13.29 7.08 -22.57
CA VAL A 88 11.88 6.70 -22.83
C VAL A 88 11.74 6.11 -24.23
N GLU A 89 12.47 6.65 -25.22
CA GLU A 89 12.43 6.20 -26.63
C GLU A 89 12.90 4.75 -26.75
N ASP A 90 14.08 4.41 -26.21
CA ASP A 90 14.63 3.05 -26.24
C ASP A 90 13.78 2.07 -25.44
N PHE A 91 13.24 2.53 -24.30
CA PHE A 91 12.35 1.72 -23.47
C PHE A 91 11.08 1.33 -24.22
N VAL A 92 10.40 2.30 -24.81
CA VAL A 92 9.15 2.08 -25.57
C VAL A 92 9.39 1.26 -26.82
N ALA A 93 10.59 1.39 -27.45
CA ALA A 93 10.99 0.56 -28.58
C ALA A 93 11.29 -0.91 -28.18
N GLY A 94 11.23 -1.27 -26.88
CA GLY A 94 11.57 -2.60 -26.38
C GLY A 94 13.07 -2.93 -26.47
N GLN A 95 13.92 -1.91 -26.53
CA GLN A 95 15.38 -2.04 -26.65
C GLN A 95 16.11 -1.15 -25.62
N PRO A 96 15.80 -1.27 -24.31
CA PRO A 96 16.37 -0.40 -23.30
C PRO A 96 17.90 -0.60 -23.18
N ASP A 97 18.66 0.49 -23.30
CA ASP A 97 20.10 0.54 -22.97
C ASP A 97 20.25 1.04 -21.53
N TRP A 98 20.31 0.10 -20.59
CA TRP A 98 20.32 0.40 -19.16
C TRP A 98 21.68 0.90 -18.69
N GLU A 99 21.70 2.11 -18.16
CA GLU A 99 22.83 2.75 -17.51
C GLU A 99 22.68 2.71 -15.99
N THR A 100 23.69 2.19 -15.26
CA THR A 100 23.69 2.22 -13.79
C THR A 100 23.82 3.65 -13.27
N VAL A 101 22.96 4.02 -12.33
CA VAL A 101 22.95 5.31 -11.63
C VAL A 101 23.51 5.17 -10.21
N LEU A 102 23.04 4.16 -9.45
CA LEU A 102 23.52 3.87 -8.10
C LEU A 102 23.43 2.36 -7.82
N ASP A 103 24.50 1.80 -7.31
CA ASP A 103 24.57 0.43 -6.78
C ASP A 103 24.34 0.49 -5.25
N VAL A 104 23.17 0.03 -4.80
CA VAL A 104 22.77 0.10 -3.37
C VAL A 104 23.52 -0.96 -2.56
N ASP A 105 23.85 -2.11 -3.16
CA ASP A 105 24.66 -3.17 -2.51
C ASP A 105 26.10 -2.70 -2.27
N ALA A 106 26.69 -1.99 -3.24
CA ALA A 106 28.01 -1.39 -3.07
C ALA A 106 28.00 -0.29 -1.99
N LEU A 107 26.97 0.57 -1.95
CA LEU A 107 26.80 1.58 -0.91
C LEU A 107 26.66 0.96 0.47
N ASP A 108 25.86 -0.12 0.58
CA ASP A 108 25.65 -0.86 1.83
C ASP A 108 26.98 -1.48 2.34
N ALA A 109 27.75 -2.09 1.45
CA ALA A 109 29.04 -2.68 1.77
C ALA A 109 30.08 -1.63 2.23
N GLU A 110 30.08 -0.44 1.62
CA GLU A 110 30.96 0.67 1.97
C GLU A 110 30.61 1.25 3.36
N GLU A 111 29.33 1.56 3.57
CA GLU A 111 28.85 2.25 4.77
C GLU A 111 28.48 1.29 5.93
N LYS A 112 28.30 0.01 5.64
CA LYS A 112 27.89 -1.06 6.60
C LYS A 112 26.57 -0.76 7.28
N ARG A 113 25.55 -0.42 6.49
CA ARG A 113 24.26 0.05 6.97
C ARG A 113 23.09 -0.54 6.18
N SER A 114 22.68 -1.70 6.28
CA SER A 114 21.48 -2.35 5.67
C SER A 114 20.53 -1.42 4.88
N TRP A 115 21.05 -0.75 3.84
CA TRP A 115 20.31 0.26 3.09
C TRP A 115 19.17 -0.35 2.28
N VAL A 116 18.00 0.28 2.35
CA VAL A 116 16.85 0.06 1.48
C VAL A 116 16.55 1.36 0.74
N PHE A 117 16.62 1.34 -0.60
CA PHE A 117 16.19 2.48 -1.42
C PHE A 117 14.67 2.57 -1.40
N ARG A 118 14.13 3.69 -0.87
CA ARG A 118 12.68 3.86 -0.66
C ARG A 118 12.03 4.73 -1.72
N ASP A 119 12.62 5.90 -1.97
CA ASP A 119 12.00 6.91 -2.83
C ASP A 119 13.04 7.92 -3.30
N LEU A 120 12.59 8.85 -4.12
CA LEU A 120 13.37 10.01 -4.56
C LEU A 120 12.47 11.20 -4.84
N ASN A 121 13.02 12.41 -4.70
CA ASN A 121 12.37 13.64 -5.10
C ASN A 121 13.35 14.46 -5.92
N CYS A 122 13.03 14.76 -7.18
CA CYS A 122 13.94 15.43 -8.11
C CYS A 122 13.46 16.84 -8.46
N LEU A 123 14.41 17.76 -8.61
CA LEU A 123 14.14 19.12 -9.03
C LEU A 123 13.68 19.17 -10.49
N ALA A 124 12.40 19.45 -10.69
CA ALA A 124 11.82 19.65 -12.02
C ALA A 124 12.14 21.07 -12.55
N PRO A 125 12.12 21.29 -13.88
CA PRO A 125 11.84 20.32 -14.93
C PRO A 125 13.06 19.54 -15.45
N GLU A 126 14.29 19.93 -15.09
CA GLU A 126 15.52 19.34 -15.64
C GLU A 126 15.87 17.99 -15.04
N TYR A 127 15.39 17.68 -13.84
CA TYR A 127 15.62 16.43 -13.09
C TYR A 127 17.10 16.05 -12.92
N LYS A 128 18.00 17.02 -12.84
CA LYS A 128 19.46 16.79 -12.68
C LYS A 128 19.88 16.56 -11.24
N ARG A 129 19.12 17.09 -10.31
CA ARG A 129 19.33 16.99 -8.87
C ARG A 129 18.17 16.27 -8.22
N CYS A 130 18.48 15.29 -7.38
CA CYS A 130 17.47 14.57 -6.60
C CYS A 130 17.88 14.47 -5.14
N MET A 131 16.91 14.45 -4.27
CA MET A 131 17.05 13.90 -2.93
C MET A 131 16.72 12.41 -3.00
N LEU A 132 17.62 11.53 -2.59
CA LEU A 132 17.40 10.09 -2.49
C LEU A 132 17.03 9.72 -1.06
N ASN A 133 16.01 8.90 -0.93
CA ASN A 133 15.50 8.37 0.35
C ASN A 133 16.08 6.97 0.59
N LEU A 134 16.89 6.85 1.63
CA LEU A 134 17.58 5.63 2.02
C LEU A 134 17.21 5.27 3.45
N SER A 135 16.56 4.12 3.64
CA SER A 135 16.15 3.64 4.97
C SER A 135 17.07 2.56 5.48
N PRO A 136 17.61 2.70 6.70
CA PRO A 136 18.36 1.61 7.33
C PRO A 136 17.40 0.52 7.84
N GLY A 137 17.51 -0.68 7.26
CA GLY A 137 16.68 -1.84 7.64
C GLY A 137 15.24 -1.80 7.17
N GLY A 138 14.81 -0.77 6.39
CA GLY A 138 13.52 -0.74 5.70
C GLY A 138 12.36 -0.13 6.49
N SER A 139 12.63 0.56 7.63
CA SER A 139 11.62 1.33 8.38
C SER A 139 11.09 2.53 7.57
N ASP A 140 9.98 3.15 8.00
CA ASP A 140 9.47 4.38 7.37
C ASP A 140 10.38 5.60 7.67
N ALA A 141 11.10 5.57 8.78
CA ALA A 141 12.17 6.54 9.05
C ALA A 141 13.36 6.32 8.11
N SER A 142 13.88 7.40 7.54
CA SER A 142 14.88 7.33 6.48
C SER A 142 15.77 8.57 6.42
N GLU A 143 16.96 8.40 5.86
CA GLU A 143 17.87 9.49 5.52
C GLU A 143 17.57 10.01 4.11
N TRP A 144 17.68 11.32 3.92
CA TRP A 144 17.61 11.93 2.59
C TRP A 144 18.94 12.56 2.23
N ARG A 145 19.46 12.23 1.04
CA ARG A 145 20.76 12.70 0.55
C ARG A 145 20.68 13.25 -0.86
N GLU A 146 21.27 14.41 -1.09
CA GLU A 146 21.33 15.00 -2.42
C GLU A 146 22.25 14.22 -3.35
N PHE A 147 21.74 13.96 -4.56
CA PHE A 147 22.40 13.18 -5.60
C PHE A 147 22.36 13.92 -6.94
N ASP A 148 23.47 13.91 -7.66
CA ASP A 148 23.63 14.47 -8.99
C ASP A 148 23.47 13.36 -10.04
N LEU A 149 22.39 13.37 -10.82
CA LEU A 149 22.05 12.36 -11.80
C LEU A 149 22.98 12.36 -13.03
N GLU A 150 23.62 13.50 -13.34
CA GLU A 150 24.59 13.57 -14.44
C GLU A 150 25.94 12.99 -14.02
N LYS A 151 26.39 13.28 -12.80
CA LYS A 151 27.63 12.76 -12.23
C LYS A 151 27.50 11.37 -11.64
N LYS A 152 26.27 10.93 -11.38
CA LYS A 152 25.92 9.67 -10.68
C LYS A 152 26.65 9.55 -9.34
N ALA A 153 26.57 10.60 -8.54
CA ALA A 153 27.26 10.69 -7.25
C ALA A 153 26.48 11.55 -6.25
N PHE A 154 26.65 11.25 -4.98
CA PHE A 154 26.20 12.15 -3.92
C PHE A 154 26.90 13.49 -4.01
N VAL A 155 26.17 14.57 -3.74
CA VAL A 155 26.69 15.94 -3.85
C VAL A 155 27.53 16.24 -2.62
N GLU A 156 28.82 16.56 -2.83
CA GLU A 156 29.70 16.99 -1.73
C GLU A 156 29.15 18.28 -1.09
N ASN A 157 28.94 18.28 0.22
CA ASN A 157 28.28 19.34 0.98
C ASN A 157 26.87 19.72 0.44
N GLY A 158 26.18 18.75 -0.19
CA GLY A 158 24.78 18.85 -0.60
C GLY A 158 23.81 18.79 0.57
N PHE A 159 22.52 18.83 0.28
CA PHE A 159 21.50 18.62 1.27
C PHE A 159 21.57 17.21 1.84
N MET A 160 21.49 17.09 3.17
CA MET A 160 21.45 15.81 3.87
C MET A 160 20.59 15.94 5.13
N LEU A 161 19.56 15.10 5.26
CA LEU A 161 18.70 15.00 6.43
C LEU A 161 18.95 13.65 7.14
N PRO A 162 18.98 13.65 8.47
CA PRO A 162 19.17 12.42 9.26
C PRO A 162 17.95 11.50 9.18
N GLU A 163 18.10 10.29 9.69
CA GLU A 163 17.02 9.31 9.80
C GLU A 163 15.84 9.86 10.61
N ALA A 164 14.72 10.09 9.92
CA ALA A 164 13.47 10.58 10.48
C ALA A 164 12.32 10.30 9.51
N LYS A 165 11.06 10.39 9.98
CA LYS A 165 9.89 10.45 9.09
C LYS A 165 9.85 11.84 8.47
N THR A 166 10.16 11.92 7.17
CA THR A 166 10.40 13.18 6.48
C THR A 166 9.66 13.24 5.15
N TRP A 167 9.01 14.38 4.90
CA TRP A 167 8.50 14.78 3.61
C TRP A 167 9.29 15.98 3.09
N LEU A 168 9.62 16.01 1.82
CA LEU A 168 10.31 17.15 1.21
C LEU A 168 9.92 17.38 -0.23
N ALA A 169 10.08 18.60 -0.68
CA ALA A 169 10.03 19.00 -2.08
C ALA A 169 11.02 20.11 -2.37
N TRP A 170 11.51 20.17 -3.60
CA TRP A 170 12.31 21.28 -4.06
C TRP A 170 11.43 22.53 -4.22
N ARG A 171 11.90 23.66 -3.72
CA ARG A 171 11.37 24.95 -4.13
C ARG A 171 12.15 25.47 -5.34
N ASP A 172 13.47 25.41 -5.25
CA ASP A 172 14.44 25.76 -6.28
C ASP A 172 15.77 25.04 -6.02
N GLU A 173 16.79 25.24 -6.86
CA GLU A 173 18.10 24.58 -6.72
C GLU A 173 18.78 24.78 -5.35
N ASN A 174 18.46 25.88 -4.65
CA ASN A 174 19.12 26.26 -3.39
C ASN A 174 18.19 26.18 -2.18
N THR A 175 16.93 25.76 -2.36
CA THR A 175 15.93 25.76 -1.28
C THR A 175 15.07 24.51 -1.33
N LEU A 176 14.99 23.80 -0.19
CA LEU A 176 14.05 22.72 0.05
C LEU A 176 12.90 23.19 0.95
N MET A 177 11.71 22.71 0.67
CA MET A 177 10.58 22.67 1.60
C MET A 177 10.65 21.34 2.34
N VAL A 178 10.76 21.35 3.67
CA VAL A 178 11.00 20.14 4.46
C VAL A 178 10.04 20.07 5.64
N THR A 179 9.43 18.91 5.81
CA THR A 179 8.67 18.52 7.01
C THR A 179 9.37 17.30 7.61
N MET A 180 9.90 17.41 8.81
CA MET A 180 10.65 16.35 9.46
C MET A 180 10.23 16.17 10.92
N ALA A 181 10.09 14.92 11.36
CA ALA A 181 9.84 14.54 12.73
C ALA A 181 11.17 14.54 13.50
N GLU A 182 11.36 15.53 14.38
CA GLU A 182 12.59 15.68 15.21
C GLU A 182 12.32 15.49 16.71
N GLY A 183 11.13 15.04 17.08
CA GLY A 183 10.69 14.91 18.47
C GLY A 183 10.02 16.17 19.05
N GLY A 184 9.25 15.98 20.10
CA GLY A 184 8.64 17.07 20.86
C GLY A 184 7.64 17.90 20.03
N ASN A 185 7.82 19.23 20.04
CA ASN A 185 6.88 20.14 19.37
C ASN A 185 6.92 20.12 17.83
N THR A 186 7.83 19.37 17.23
CA THR A 186 7.91 19.28 15.76
C THR A 186 7.06 18.14 15.20
N GLU A 187 6.44 17.35 16.07
CA GLU A 187 5.67 16.16 15.71
C GLU A 187 4.20 16.30 16.04
N THR A 188 3.39 15.60 15.27
CA THR A 188 1.98 15.32 15.55
C THR A 188 1.85 14.14 16.53
N SER A 189 0.65 13.91 17.03
CA SER A 189 0.35 12.75 17.89
C SER A 189 0.57 11.40 17.18
N SER A 190 0.63 11.41 15.85
CA SER A 190 0.93 10.23 15.01
C SER A 190 2.43 10.03 14.75
N GLY A 191 3.31 10.88 15.32
CA GLY A 191 4.76 10.79 15.13
C GLY A 191 5.27 11.20 13.75
N TYR A 192 4.51 12.03 13.03
CA TYR A 192 4.93 12.66 11.78
C TYR A 192 5.28 14.14 11.99
N GLY A 193 6.01 14.72 11.04
CA GLY A 193 6.34 16.14 11.11
C GLY A 193 5.10 17.04 10.97
N ARG A 194 5.04 18.15 11.74
CA ARG A 194 3.95 19.13 11.74
C ARG A 194 4.35 20.53 11.26
N GLN A 195 5.62 20.76 10.94
CA GLN A 195 6.12 22.05 10.51
C GLN A 195 6.75 21.95 9.12
N VAL A 196 6.34 22.79 8.18
CA VAL A 196 7.07 22.98 6.93
C VAL A 196 8.10 24.07 7.10
N ARG A 197 9.35 23.76 6.78
CA ARG A 197 10.48 24.69 6.85
C ARG A 197 11.11 24.90 5.49
N LEU A 198 11.50 26.14 5.22
CA LEU A 198 12.37 26.47 4.09
C LEU A 198 13.82 26.34 4.52
N TRP A 199 14.53 25.40 3.91
CA TRP A 199 15.93 25.14 4.21
C TRP A 199 16.81 25.56 3.04
N THR A 200 17.69 26.55 3.30
CA THR A 200 18.60 27.10 2.31
C THR A 200 19.92 26.33 2.27
N ARG A 201 20.41 26.08 1.07
CA ARG A 201 21.70 25.41 0.83
C ARG A 201 22.85 26.07 1.61
N GLY A 202 23.68 25.22 2.23
CA GLY A 202 24.86 25.65 2.96
C GLY A 202 24.59 26.18 4.37
N THR A 203 23.33 26.17 4.84
CA THR A 203 22.99 26.47 6.24
C THR A 203 22.64 25.18 7.00
N PRO A 204 22.83 25.15 8.33
CA PRO A 204 22.32 24.06 9.14
C PRO A 204 20.79 23.96 9.07
N PHE A 205 20.21 22.75 9.07
CA PHE A 205 18.75 22.57 9.05
C PHE A 205 18.06 23.23 10.26
N SER A 206 18.73 23.29 11.41
CA SER A 206 18.24 24.00 12.61
C SER A 206 18.00 25.50 12.42
N GLU A 207 18.56 26.11 11.35
CA GLU A 207 18.33 27.51 10.98
C GLU A 207 17.23 27.66 9.92
N ALA A 208 16.62 26.56 9.47
CA ALA A 208 15.55 26.60 8.48
C ALA A 208 14.32 27.34 9.01
N THR A 209 13.72 28.18 8.18
CA THR A 209 12.60 29.04 8.56
C THR A 209 11.28 28.28 8.50
N VAL A 210 10.54 28.22 9.61
CA VAL A 210 9.17 27.68 9.64
C VAL A 210 8.25 28.62 8.87
N ILE A 211 7.55 28.09 7.85
CA ILE A 211 6.60 28.87 7.02
C ILE A 211 5.14 28.44 7.24
N HIS A 212 4.94 27.21 7.75
CA HIS A 212 3.61 26.69 8.05
C HIS A 212 3.70 25.66 9.17
N GLU A 213 2.70 25.62 10.04
CA GLU A 213 2.61 24.69 11.14
C GLU A 213 1.16 24.23 11.29
N VAL A 214 0.95 22.93 11.45
CA VAL A 214 -0.38 22.33 11.65
C VAL A 214 -0.60 21.92 13.10
N ASP A 215 -1.84 21.68 13.50
CA ASP A 215 -2.17 21.24 14.84
C ASP A 215 -1.57 19.85 15.15
N ALA A 216 -1.31 19.59 16.42
CA ALA A 216 -0.65 18.34 16.83
C ALA A 216 -1.55 17.10 16.67
N ASP A 217 -2.85 17.27 16.55
CA ASP A 217 -3.84 16.22 16.28
C ASP A 217 -4.07 15.94 14.79
N HIS A 218 -3.53 16.79 13.89
CA HIS A 218 -3.46 16.47 12.48
C HIS A 218 -2.49 15.30 12.21
N MET A 219 -2.63 14.67 11.06
CA MET A 219 -1.73 13.57 10.69
C MET A 219 -0.32 14.08 10.34
N THR A 220 -0.21 15.04 9.40
CA THR A 220 1.06 15.61 8.94
C THR A 220 0.82 16.76 7.97
N VAL A 221 1.88 17.51 7.63
CA VAL A 221 1.86 18.43 6.49
C VAL A 221 2.93 18.05 5.48
N GLN A 222 2.57 18.01 4.18
CA GLN A 222 3.45 17.56 3.11
C GLN A 222 3.67 18.66 2.07
N PRO A 223 4.92 19.08 1.82
CA PRO A 223 5.23 19.98 0.72
C PRO A 223 5.23 19.24 -0.61
N ARG A 224 4.81 19.93 -1.67
CA ARG A 224 4.78 19.41 -3.04
C ARG A 224 5.13 20.50 -4.05
N GLN A 225 5.90 20.15 -5.07
CA GLN A 225 6.13 21.00 -6.24
C GLN A 225 5.46 20.39 -7.46
N ILE A 226 4.74 21.19 -8.23
CA ILE A 226 4.15 20.78 -9.51
C ILE A 226 4.56 21.80 -10.56
N ILE A 227 5.06 21.31 -11.69
CA ILE A 227 5.28 22.12 -12.90
C ILE A 227 4.13 21.87 -13.87
N ASP A 228 3.50 22.93 -14.36
CA ASP A 228 2.40 22.84 -15.31
C ASP A 228 2.45 24.00 -16.30
N ASP A 229 2.59 23.70 -17.58
CA ASP A 229 2.69 24.66 -18.67
C ASP A 229 3.72 25.78 -18.39
N GLY A 230 4.90 25.38 -17.89
CA GLY A 230 6.00 26.28 -17.52
C GLY A 230 5.78 27.06 -16.21
N ASN A 231 4.62 26.95 -15.56
CA ASN A 231 4.36 27.53 -14.25
C ASN A 231 4.78 26.55 -13.14
N GLN A 232 5.37 27.10 -12.09
CA GLN A 232 5.70 26.36 -10.88
C GLN A 232 4.69 26.62 -9.78
N TYR A 233 4.12 25.55 -9.23
CA TYR A 233 3.23 25.60 -8.08
C TYR A 233 3.90 24.90 -6.90
N ASN A 234 4.18 25.65 -5.84
CA ASN A 234 4.63 25.12 -4.55
C ASN A 234 3.41 25.00 -3.64
N LEU A 235 3.09 23.81 -3.24
CA LEU A 235 1.88 23.49 -2.49
C LEU A 235 2.21 22.85 -1.16
N LEU A 236 1.33 23.01 -0.20
CA LEU A 236 1.34 22.30 1.07
C LEU A 236 0.01 21.56 1.20
N SER A 237 0.08 20.28 1.55
CA SER A 237 -1.07 19.45 1.87
C SER A 237 -1.06 19.19 3.37
N ASP A 238 -1.94 19.84 4.10
CA ASP A 238 -2.18 19.61 5.52
C ASP A 238 -3.17 18.44 5.66
N ALA A 239 -2.65 17.26 5.94
CA ALA A 239 -3.46 16.07 6.18
C ALA A 239 -4.05 16.15 7.59
N VAL A 240 -5.27 16.65 7.69
CA VAL A 240 -6.05 16.71 8.96
C VAL A 240 -6.30 15.29 9.47
N THR A 241 -6.71 14.40 8.57
CA THR A 241 -6.81 12.96 8.80
C THR A 241 -6.18 12.23 7.61
N ILE A 242 -6.18 10.91 7.61
CA ILE A 242 -5.72 10.13 6.45
C ILE A 242 -6.61 10.34 5.20
N PHE A 243 -7.84 10.85 5.36
CA PHE A 243 -8.81 11.04 4.27
C PHE A 243 -9.16 12.49 3.96
N GLN A 244 -8.79 13.41 4.82
CA GLN A 244 -9.13 14.81 4.71
C GLN A 244 -7.87 15.65 4.74
N SER A 245 -7.73 16.53 3.76
CA SER A 245 -6.61 17.47 3.67
C SER A 245 -7.07 18.87 3.32
N ASP A 246 -6.45 19.83 3.97
CA ASP A 246 -6.47 21.23 3.56
C ASP A 246 -5.26 21.53 2.67
N TYR A 247 -5.45 22.37 1.67
CA TYR A 247 -4.39 22.67 0.70
C TYR A 247 -4.03 24.14 0.73
N TYR A 248 -2.74 24.41 0.61
CA TYR A 248 -2.19 25.76 0.63
C TYR A 248 -1.22 25.95 -0.51
N ARG A 249 -1.13 27.18 -0.99
CA ARG A 249 -0.13 27.63 -1.97
C ARG A 249 0.93 28.46 -1.27
N LEU A 250 2.19 28.17 -1.55
CA LEU A 250 3.32 28.98 -1.14
C LEU A 250 3.68 29.98 -2.27
N GLY A 251 3.52 31.26 -2.00
CA GLY A 251 3.87 32.33 -2.91
C GLY A 251 5.37 32.64 -2.94
N ASP A 252 5.77 33.54 -3.87
CA ASP A 252 7.17 33.90 -4.08
C ASP A 252 7.80 34.58 -2.86
N ASN A 253 7.01 35.31 -2.10
CA ASN A 253 7.43 36.02 -0.88
C ASN A 253 7.37 35.20 0.40
N ASN A 254 7.20 33.88 0.28
CA ASN A 254 6.98 32.94 1.39
C ASN A 254 5.65 33.14 2.12
N ASP A 255 4.69 33.83 1.56
CA ASP A 255 3.32 33.89 2.02
C ASP A 255 2.61 32.55 1.72
N VAL A 256 1.84 32.06 2.69
CA VAL A 256 1.08 30.83 2.56
C VAL A 256 -0.41 31.19 2.54
N SER A 257 -1.07 30.91 1.42
CA SER A 257 -2.51 31.14 1.23
C SER A 257 -3.27 29.83 1.08
N ARG A 258 -4.45 29.73 1.71
CA ARG A 258 -5.32 28.55 1.60
C ARG A 258 -5.92 28.48 0.19
N LEU A 259 -5.98 27.26 -0.35
CA LEU A 259 -6.78 26.94 -1.53
C LEU A 259 -8.15 26.44 -1.05
N HIS A 260 -9.23 27.13 -1.40
CA HIS A 260 -10.58 26.82 -0.97
C HIS A 260 -11.20 25.69 -1.79
N LEU A 261 -10.58 24.49 -1.70
CA LEU A 261 -11.12 23.25 -2.27
C LEU A 261 -12.22 22.66 -1.35
N PRO A 262 -13.13 21.82 -1.86
CA PRO A 262 -14.08 21.10 -1.01
C PRO A 262 -13.39 20.34 0.11
N GLU A 263 -14.00 20.29 1.29
CA GLU A 263 -13.43 19.70 2.51
C GLU A 263 -12.94 18.24 2.32
N ALA A 264 -13.67 17.47 1.54
CA ALA A 264 -13.35 16.08 1.25
C ALA A 264 -12.85 15.90 -0.21
N PHE A 265 -11.92 16.74 -0.64
CA PHE A 265 -11.32 16.67 -1.97
C PHE A 265 -9.94 16.01 -1.91
N GLN A 266 -9.72 14.97 -2.71
CA GLN A 266 -8.41 14.38 -2.92
C GLN A 266 -7.70 15.01 -4.13
N PHE A 267 -6.76 15.88 -3.86
CA PHE A 267 -5.93 16.50 -4.88
C PHE A 267 -5.03 15.47 -5.57
N SER A 268 -5.02 15.45 -6.89
CA SER A 268 -4.16 14.58 -7.68
C SER A 268 -3.06 15.36 -8.41
N THR A 269 -3.42 16.30 -9.28
CA THR A 269 -2.46 17.05 -10.10
C THR A 269 -2.99 18.42 -10.51
N ILE A 270 -2.13 19.21 -11.18
CA ILE A 270 -2.54 20.41 -11.91
C ILE A 270 -2.27 20.18 -13.40
N HIS A 271 -3.24 20.45 -14.27
CA HIS A 271 -3.13 20.34 -15.72
C HIS A 271 -3.78 21.52 -16.42
N LYS A 272 -3.00 22.28 -17.20
CA LYS A 272 -3.43 23.50 -17.91
C LYS A 272 -4.17 24.49 -16.98
N GLY A 273 -3.62 24.67 -15.75
CA GLY A 273 -4.19 25.53 -14.72
C GLY A 273 -5.44 25.00 -14.02
N TRP A 274 -5.84 23.75 -14.26
CA TRP A 274 -6.90 23.07 -13.55
C TRP A 274 -6.32 22.19 -12.44
N VAL A 275 -6.74 22.40 -11.20
CA VAL A 275 -6.55 21.47 -10.09
C VAL A 275 -7.48 20.30 -10.29
N VAL A 276 -6.93 19.13 -10.59
CA VAL A 276 -7.70 17.90 -10.84
C VAL A 276 -7.62 17.00 -9.62
N GLY A 277 -8.76 16.47 -9.21
CA GLY A 277 -8.84 15.54 -8.07
C GLY A 277 -10.21 14.91 -7.91
N LEU A 278 -10.31 14.03 -6.92
CA LEU A 278 -11.47 13.19 -6.66
C LEU A 278 -12.32 13.77 -5.54
N LEU A 279 -13.63 13.84 -5.75
CA LEU A 279 -14.61 14.17 -4.70
C LEU A 279 -14.83 12.95 -3.80
N GLN A 280 -14.56 13.08 -2.51
CA GLN A 280 -14.83 12.02 -1.52
C GLN A 280 -16.25 12.10 -0.94
N SER A 281 -16.94 13.21 -1.16
CA SER A 281 -18.34 13.43 -0.80
C SER A 281 -19.03 14.25 -1.89
N ASP A 282 -20.38 14.24 -1.89
CA ASP A 282 -21.16 15.09 -2.80
C ASP A 282 -20.79 16.56 -2.62
N TRP A 283 -20.62 17.27 -3.73
CA TRP A 283 -20.35 18.69 -3.72
C TRP A 283 -21.24 19.40 -4.76
N LYS A 284 -22.17 20.23 -4.27
CA LYS A 284 -23.22 20.87 -5.09
C LYS A 284 -23.98 19.80 -5.91
N GLU A 285 -23.94 19.88 -7.25
CA GLU A 285 -24.61 18.93 -8.15
C GLU A 285 -23.71 17.76 -8.56
N LEU A 286 -22.46 17.70 -8.06
CA LEU A 286 -21.49 16.66 -8.42
C LEU A 286 -21.46 15.56 -7.37
N SER A 287 -21.45 14.32 -7.83
CA SER A 287 -21.51 13.14 -6.97
C SER A 287 -20.13 12.79 -6.37
N GLN A 288 -20.14 12.21 -5.20
CA GLN A 288 -18.93 11.56 -4.66
C GLN A 288 -18.37 10.55 -5.67
N GLY A 289 -17.04 10.44 -5.74
CA GLY A 289 -16.35 9.57 -6.70
C GLY A 289 -16.09 10.22 -8.06
N ALA A 290 -16.66 11.38 -8.35
CA ALA A 290 -16.36 12.12 -9.58
C ALA A 290 -14.92 12.69 -9.56
N LEU A 291 -14.22 12.55 -10.69
CA LEU A 291 -12.97 13.25 -10.95
C LEU A 291 -13.32 14.62 -11.54
N VAL A 292 -12.92 15.68 -10.85
CA VAL A 292 -13.31 17.05 -11.18
C VAL A 292 -12.11 17.98 -11.29
N GLY A 293 -12.29 19.12 -11.97
CA GLY A 293 -11.28 20.17 -12.11
C GLY A 293 -11.76 21.52 -11.59
N PHE A 294 -10.91 22.22 -10.85
CA PHE A 294 -11.10 23.59 -10.40
C PHE A 294 -10.02 24.48 -10.99
N ARG A 295 -10.36 25.71 -11.43
CA ARG A 295 -9.34 26.68 -11.81
C ARG A 295 -8.52 27.09 -10.59
N ILE A 296 -7.21 26.94 -10.65
CA ILE A 296 -6.32 27.27 -9.52
C ILE A 296 -6.38 28.75 -9.15
N GLU A 297 -6.63 29.61 -10.12
CA GLU A 297 -6.74 31.07 -9.94
C GLU A 297 -8.03 31.48 -9.18
N ASP A 298 -9.08 30.63 -9.20
CA ASP A 298 -10.36 30.89 -8.53
C ASP A 298 -10.37 30.37 -7.08
N LEU A 299 -9.31 29.66 -6.64
CA LEU A 299 -9.26 29.01 -5.33
C LEU A 299 -8.76 29.90 -4.18
N GLU A 300 -8.54 31.18 -4.43
CA GLU A 300 -8.34 32.18 -3.34
C GLU A 300 -9.64 32.46 -2.57
N GLU A 301 -10.79 32.14 -3.16
CA GLU A 301 -12.12 32.15 -2.57
C GLU A 301 -12.80 30.79 -2.79
N GLU A 302 -13.98 30.56 -2.17
CA GLU A 302 -14.76 29.34 -2.40
C GLU A 302 -15.22 29.28 -3.88
N PRO A 303 -14.89 28.21 -4.63
CA PRO A 303 -15.23 28.12 -6.03
C PRO A 303 -16.75 27.98 -6.23
N GLU A 304 -17.28 28.74 -7.21
CA GLU A 304 -18.70 28.68 -7.56
C GLU A 304 -19.06 27.39 -8.34
N ALA A 305 -18.09 26.88 -9.14
CA ALA A 305 -18.30 25.71 -9.99
C ALA A 305 -17.00 24.90 -10.15
N ALA A 306 -17.16 23.63 -10.47
CA ALA A 306 -16.13 22.74 -10.97
C ALA A 306 -16.50 22.23 -12.36
N THR A 307 -15.51 21.73 -13.10
CA THR A 307 -15.76 21.01 -14.34
C THR A 307 -15.58 19.50 -14.13
N THR A 308 -16.46 18.69 -14.70
CA THR A 308 -16.36 17.23 -14.62
C THR A 308 -15.30 16.73 -15.58
N VAL A 309 -14.31 16.01 -15.08
CA VAL A 309 -13.32 15.27 -15.87
C VAL A 309 -13.88 13.87 -16.18
N PHE A 310 -14.42 13.20 -15.17
CA PHE A 310 -15.07 11.90 -15.31
C PHE A 310 -16.12 11.68 -14.20
N GLU A 311 -17.32 11.24 -14.58
CA GLU A 311 -18.40 10.87 -13.66
C GLU A 311 -18.55 9.33 -13.69
N PRO A 312 -18.24 8.60 -12.61
CA PRO A 312 -18.39 7.15 -12.58
C PRO A 312 -19.86 6.73 -12.48
N SER A 313 -20.23 5.63 -13.14
CA SER A 313 -21.52 4.94 -12.94
C SER A 313 -21.51 4.14 -11.62
N GLU A 314 -22.67 3.53 -11.27
CA GLU A 314 -22.78 2.70 -10.04
C GLU A 314 -21.82 1.50 -10.01
N SER A 315 -21.41 0.97 -11.19
CA SER A 315 -20.43 -0.12 -11.29
C SER A 315 -18.98 0.37 -11.40
N GLN A 316 -18.77 1.69 -11.47
CA GLN A 316 -17.46 2.26 -11.73
C GLN A 316 -16.90 3.03 -10.54
N ALA A 317 -15.58 3.03 -10.44
CA ALA A 317 -14.85 3.86 -9.49
C ALA A 317 -13.54 4.34 -10.10
N VAL A 318 -13.14 5.60 -9.86
CA VAL A 318 -11.79 6.07 -10.19
C VAL A 318 -10.81 5.40 -9.23
N GLN A 319 -9.79 4.75 -9.80
CA GLN A 319 -8.76 4.07 -9.04
C GLN A 319 -7.73 5.10 -8.54
N SER A 320 -7.94 5.60 -7.34
CA SER A 320 -7.07 6.58 -6.71
C SER A 320 -6.82 6.19 -5.26
N LEU A 321 -5.57 6.05 -4.88
CA LEU A 321 -5.16 5.90 -3.49
C LEU A 321 -4.55 7.23 -3.02
N LEU A 322 -5.24 7.91 -2.11
CA LEU A 322 -4.79 9.18 -1.52
C LEU A 322 -4.35 10.22 -2.58
N GLY A 323 -5.11 10.31 -3.70
CA GLY A 323 -4.79 11.21 -4.82
C GLY A 323 -3.75 10.68 -5.81
N MET A 324 -3.14 9.53 -5.54
CA MET A 324 -2.23 8.86 -6.48
C MET A 324 -3.03 8.03 -7.50
N GLY A 325 -2.44 7.78 -8.67
CA GLY A 325 -3.08 7.01 -9.74
C GLY A 325 -3.62 7.87 -10.89
N VAL A 326 -3.61 9.20 -10.71
CA VAL A 326 -3.92 10.17 -11.78
C VAL A 326 -2.61 10.86 -12.16
N MET A 327 -2.14 10.65 -13.38
CA MET A 327 -0.89 11.21 -13.89
C MET A 327 -1.16 12.07 -15.11
N LYS A 328 -0.34 13.12 -15.30
CA LYS A 328 -0.49 14.04 -16.44
C LYS A 328 0.66 13.94 -17.42
N SER A 329 0.35 14.19 -18.69
CA SER A 329 1.27 14.70 -19.72
C SER A 329 1.02 16.19 -19.95
N ASP A 330 1.73 16.80 -20.91
CA ASP A 330 1.46 18.17 -21.34
C ASP A 330 0.10 18.29 -22.08
N GLU A 331 -0.43 17.19 -22.62
CA GLU A 331 -1.64 17.17 -23.45
C GLU A 331 -2.88 16.56 -22.78
N GLY A 332 -2.70 15.78 -21.71
CA GLY A 332 -3.83 15.10 -21.05
C GLY A 332 -3.52 14.55 -19.67
N VAL A 333 -4.58 14.02 -19.06
CA VAL A 333 -4.53 13.36 -17.76
C VAL A 333 -4.91 11.89 -17.96
N TYR A 334 -4.06 10.99 -17.46
CA TYR A 334 -4.27 9.55 -17.51
C TYR A 334 -4.66 9.02 -16.15
N PHE A 335 -5.67 8.16 -16.09
CA PHE A 335 -6.13 7.53 -14.86
C PHE A 335 -6.79 6.18 -15.13
N SER A 336 -6.74 5.30 -14.15
CA SER A 336 -7.46 4.03 -14.21
C SER A 336 -8.78 4.13 -13.48
N ILE A 337 -9.78 3.40 -14.00
CA ILE A 337 -11.04 3.14 -13.30
C ILE A 337 -11.21 1.65 -13.09
N LEU A 338 -12.04 1.29 -12.13
CA LEU A 338 -12.61 -0.04 -11.97
C LEU A 338 -14.03 -0.02 -12.52
N ASN A 339 -14.41 -1.08 -13.21
CA ASN A 339 -15.77 -1.33 -13.67
C ASN A 339 -16.12 -2.78 -13.26
N ASP A 340 -16.97 -2.94 -12.24
CA ASP A 340 -17.16 -4.20 -11.53
C ASP A 340 -15.81 -4.86 -11.13
N VAL A 341 -14.92 -4.02 -10.58
CA VAL A 341 -13.56 -4.38 -10.13
C VAL A 341 -12.57 -4.75 -11.25
N GLU A 342 -12.96 -4.73 -12.51
CA GLU A 342 -12.05 -4.85 -13.65
C GLU A 342 -11.43 -3.50 -14.03
N GLY A 343 -10.12 -3.49 -14.26
CA GLY A 343 -9.35 -2.28 -14.54
C GLY A 343 -9.50 -1.77 -15.98
N GLU A 344 -9.79 -0.49 -16.15
CA GLU A 344 -9.78 0.21 -17.43
C GLU A 344 -8.90 1.46 -17.36
N LEU A 345 -8.12 1.75 -18.41
CA LEU A 345 -7.31 2.96 -18.53
C LEU A 345 -8.02 4.01 -19.37
N LEU A 346 -8.10 5.23 -18.84
CA LEU A 346 -8.69 6.38 -19.50
C LEU A 346 -7.67 7.51 -19.67
N ARG A 347 -7.86 8.30 -20.74
CA ARG A 347 -7.19 9.57 -20.99
C ARG A 347 -8.25 10.67 -21.05
N ALA A 348 -8.09 11.73 -20.29
CA ALA A 348 -8.89 12.94 -20.39
C ALA A 348 -8.05 14.08 -20.96
N SER A 349 -8.58 14.82 -21.92
CA SER A 349 -7.98 16.03 -22.47
C SER A 349 -8.94 17.20 -22.36
N PHE A 350 -8.40 18.40 -22.08
CA PHE A 350 -9.20 19.62 -22.01
C PHE A 350 -9.09 20.39 -23.32
N ASP A 351 -10.17 20.42 -24.07
CA ASP A 351 -10.26 21.13 -25.36
C ASP A 351 -11.61 21.84 -25.50
N GLY A 352 -11.62 23.02 -26.14
CA GLY A 352 -12.83 23.78 -26.40
C GLY A 352 -13.63 24.21 -25.16
N GLY A 353 -13.02 24.17 -23.96
CA GLY A 353 -13.68 24.54 -22.70
C GLY A 353 -14.31 23.34 -21.95
N GLU A 354 -14.17 22.12 -22.45
CA GLU A 354 -14.72 20.90 -21.88
C GLU A 354 -13.65 19.80 -21.80
N TRP A 355 -13.81 18.88 -20.82
CA TRP A 355 -13.03 17.66 -20.74
C TRP A 355 -13.64 16.60 -21.66
N GLN A 356 -12.77 15.91 -22.39
CA GLN A 356 -13.13 14.80 -23.25
C GLN A 356 -12.35 13.56 -22.79
N THR A 357 -13.07 12.48 -22.45
CA THR A 357 -12.49 11.25 -21.96
C THR A 357 -12.51 10.17 -23.03
N GLN A 358 -11.36 9.52 -23.22
CA GLN A 358 -11.17 8.42 -24.17
C GLN A 358 -10.63 7.20 -23.43
N ARG A 359 -11.17 6.01 -23.75
CA ARG A 359 -10.63 4.73 -23.26
C ARG A 359 -9.39 4.34 -24.06
N VAL A 360 -8.34 3.96 -23.35
CA VAL A 360 -7.13 3.32 -23.90
C VAL A 360 -7.36 1.82 -23.93
N SER A 361 -7.34 1.19 -25.11
CA SER A 361 -7.68 -0.23 -25.29
C SER A 361 -6.54 -1.14 -24.80
N LEU A 362 -6.63 -1.60 -23.53
CA LEU A 362 -5.78 -2.65 -22.95
C LEU A 362 -6.54 -3.99 -22.89
N PRO A 363 -5.85 -5.13 -22.61
CA PRO A 363 -6.53 -6.40 -22.42
C PRO A 363 -7.60 -6.31 -21.32
N ALA A 364 -8.69 -7.07 -21.46
CA ALA A 364 -9.79 -7.13 -20.49
C ALA A 364 -9.52 -8.17 -19.38
N ASN A 365 -10.41 -8.23 -18.38
CA ASN A 365 -10.43 -9.23 -17.30
C ASN A 365 -9.16 -9.22 -16.42
N GLY A 366 -8.64 -8.03 -16.13
CA GLY A 366 -7.46 -7.86 -15.28
C GLY A 366 -7.40 -6.49 -14.65
N THR A 367 -6.26 -6.19 -14.08
CA THR A 367 -5.92 -4.91 -13.48
C THR A 367 -5.11 -4.07 -14.45
N THR A 368 -5.46 -2.81 -14.57
CA THR A 368 -4.67 -1.81 -15.31
C THR A 368 -4.23 -0.69 -14.37
N ALA A 369 -3.02 -0.22 -14.55
CA ALA A 369 -2.50 0.94 -13.82
C ALA A 369 -1.62 1.80 -14.73
N VAL A 370 -1.60 3.11 -14.48
CA VAL A 370 -0.60 4.00 -15.07
C VAL A 370 0.73 3.73 -14.36
N ALA A 371 1.73 3.23 -15.08
CA ALA A 371 3.06 2.98 -14.55
C ALA A 371 3.96 4.21 -14.65
N GLY A 372 3.77 5.04 -15.69
CA GLY A 372 4.52 6.28 -15.86
C GLY A 372 4.03 7.08 -17.05
N VAL A 373 4.31 8.39 -17.01
CA VAL A 373 3.96 9.32 -18.10
C VAL A 373 5.16 10.19 -18.43
N ALA A 374 5.56 10.16 -19.70
CA ALA A 374 6.55 11.10 -20.25
C ALA A 374 5.81 12.34 -20.80
N GLY A 375 5.86 13.44 -20.02
CA GLY A 375 5.04 14.62 -20.24
C GLY A 375 5.15 15.19 -21.64
N ALA A 376 6.36 15.53 -22.06
CA ALA A 376 6.63 16.20 -23.33
C ALA A 376 6.25 15.40 -24.59
N SER A 377 6.27 14.06 -24.51
CA SER A 377 5.91 13.19 -25.64
C SER A 377 4.48 12.66 -25.61
N ASP A 378 3.69 13.02 -24.59
CA ASP A 378 2.35 12.46 -24.31
C ASP A 378 2.35 10.91 -24.35
N THR A 379 3.45 10.31 -23.88
CA THR A 379 3.62 8.87 -23.84
C THR A 379 3.25 8.37 -22.47
N VAL A 380 2.27 7.48 -22.38
CA VAL A 380 1.93 6.75 -21.16
C VAL A 380 2.45 5.33 -21.24
N ILE A 381 3.05 4.87 -20.16
CA ILE A 381 3.40 3.47 -19.94
C ILE A 381 2.37 2.92 -18.96
N ALA A 382 1.63 1.91 -19.39
CA ALA A 382 0.59 1.26 -18.61
C ALA A 382 0.99 -0.16 -18.27
N ARG A 383 0.63 -0.61 -17.06
CA ARG A 383 0.78 -1.99 -16.62
C ARG A 383 -0.57 -2.69 -16.69
N TYR A 384 -0.56 -3.91 -17.20
CA TYR A 384 -1.69 -4.82 -17.18
C TYR A 384 -1.25 -6.15 -16.58
N GLU A 385 -2.10 -6.77 -15.77
CA GLU A 385 -1.91 -8.12 -15.24
C GLU A 385 -3.24 -8.75 -14.83
N SER A 386 -3.25 -10.08 -14.67
CA SER A 386 -4.34 -10.80 -14.02
C SER A 386 -3.77 -11.90 -13.12
N PHE A 387 -4.59 -12.67 -12.42
CA PHE A 387 -4.09 -13.75 -11.56
C PHE A 387 -3.21 -14.77 -12.29
N THR A 388 -3.51 -15.03 -13.55
CA THR A 388 -2.84 -16.05 -14.39
C THR A 388 -2.02 -15.45 -15.53
N GLN A 389 -2.19 -14.17 -15.83
CA GLN A 389 -1.41 -13.47 -16.85
C GLN A 389 -0.35 -12.60 -16.21
N PRO A 390 0.93 -12.81 -16.54
CA PRO A 390 2.01 -12.02 -15.98
C PRO A 390 1.87 -10.54 -16.27
N PRO A 391 2.41 -9.68 -15.39
CA PRO A 391 2.52 -8.26 -15.63
C PRO A 391 3.12 -7.97 -16.99
N THR A 392 2.46 -7.09 -17.73
CA THR A 392 2.84 -6.69 -19.09
C THR A 392 2.81 -5.16 -19.16
N LEU A 393 3.85 -4.56 -19.68
CA LEU A 393 3.92 -3.13 -19.94
C LEU A 393 3.50 -2.84 -21.37
N PHE A 394 2.63 -1.87 -21.50
CA PHE A 394 2.19 -1.31 -22.77
C PHE A 394 2.55 0.17 -22.81
N ALA A 395 2.86 0.69 -23.98
CA ALA A 395 3.02 2.12 -24.20
C ALA A 395 2.06 2.61 -25.28
N THR A 396 1.55 3.81 -25.10
CA THR A 396 0.77 4.53 -26.12
C THR A 396 1.09 6.00 -26.06
N ARG A 397 0.91 6.68 -27.20
CA ARG A 397 1.07 8.13 -27.33
C ARG A 397 -0.28 8.76 -27.65
N GLY A 398 -0.68 9.77 -26.88
CA GLY A 398 -1.93 10.50 -27.12
C GLY A 398 -3.20 9.66 -27.07
N GLY A 399 -3.16 8.42 -26.54
CA GLY A 399 -4.28 7.50 -26.53
C GLY A 399 -4.43 6.64 -27.81
N ASP A 400 -3.42 6.58 -28.67
CA ASP A 400 -3.32 5.65 -29.80
C ASP A 400 -3.39 4.18 -29.32
N THR A 401 -3.45 3.22 -30.25
CA THR A 401 -3.45 1.79 -29.92
C THR A 401 -2.18 1.44 -29.15
N PRO A 402 -2.29 0.91 -27.92
CA PRO A 402 -1.14 0.55 -27.12
C PRO A 402 -0.32 -0.58 -27.75
N GLU A 403 1.00 -0.46 -27.69
CA GLU A 403 1.95 -1.49 -28.10
C GLU A 403 2.59 -2.12 -26.86
N GLN A 404 2.76 -3.45 -26.89
CA GLN A 404 3.45 -4.16 -25.82
C GLN A 404 4.94 -3.81 -25.83
N VAL A 405 5.45 -3.33 -24.70
CA VAL A 405 6.86 -2.95 -24.52
C VAL A 405 7.65 -4.10 -23.89
N ASP A 406 7.11 -4.66 -22.79
CA ASP A 406 7.78 -5.71 -22.04
C ASP A 406 6.74 -6.60 -21.35
N ARG A 407 7.13 -7.82 -21.00
CA ARG A 407 6.27 -8.78 -20.31
C ARG A 407 7.11 -9.67 -19.40
N LEU A 408 6.69 -9.82 -18.15
CA LEU A 408 7.28 -10.79 -17.24
C LEU A 408 7.11 -12.21 -17.80
N GLN A 409 8.13 -13.02 -17.73
CA GLN A 409 8.02 -14.45 -18.07
C GLN A 409 7.10 -15.16 -17.07
N GLU A 410 6.40 -16.18 -17.53
CA GLU A 410 5.50 -16.95 -16.69
C GLU A 410 6.26 -17.66 -15.56
N ARG A 411 5.78 -17.50 -14.32
CA ARG A 411 6.31 -18.14 -13.11
C ARG A 411 5.60 -19.44 -12.76
N PHE A 412 4.47 -19.67 -13.39
CA PHE A 412 3.71 -20.92 -13.37
C PHE A 412 2.87 -21.02 -14.64
N ASP A 413 2.48 -22.23 -15.03
CA ASP A 413 1.58 -22.44 -16.18
C ASP A 413 0.15 -22.10 -15.76
N GLY A 414 -0.31 -20.92 -16.17
CA GLY A 414 -1.67 -20.42 -15.92
C GLY A 414 -2.75 -21.04 -16.82
N SER A 415 -2.39 -21.80 -17.85
CA SER A 415 -3.34 -22.30 -18.87
C SER A 415 -4.34 -23.34 -18.34
N GLY A 416 -4.01 -24.00 -17.23
CA GLY A 416 -4.87 -24.98 -16.56
C GLY A 416 -5.89 -24.38 -15.59
N TYR A 417 -5.95 -23.04 -15.47
CA TYR A 417 -6.79 -22.36 -14.48
C TYR A 417 -7.78 -21.40 -15.14
N VAL A 418 -8.89 -21.18 -14.46
CA VAL A 418 -9.91 -20.20 -14.82
C VAL A 418 -10.11 -19.21 -13.68
N THR A 419 -10.36 -17.96 -14.03
CA THR A 419 -10.80 -16.91 -13.09
C THR A 419 -12.27 -16.65 -13.31
N GLU A 420 -13.06 -16.76 -12.25
CA GLU A 420 -14.49 -16.44 -12.25
C GLU A 420 -14.79 -15.37 -11.20
N GLN A 421 -15.80 -14.55 -11.46
CA GLN A 421 -16.33 -13.59 -10.50
C GLN A 421 -17.71 -14.02 -10.02
N PHE A 422 -17.90 -13.97 -8.71
CA PHE A 422 -19.17 -14.24 -8.06
C PHE A 422 -19.54 -13.11 -7.09
N PHE A 423 -20.77 -13.14 -6.57
CA PHE A 423 -21.27 -12.21 -5.58
C PHE A 423 -21.87 -12.99 -4.41
N ALA A 424 -21.27 -12.85 -3.24
CA ALA A 424 -21.84 -13.28 -1.98
C ALA A 424 -22.92 -12.30 -1.50
N THR A 425 -23.79 -12.74 -0.61
CA THR A 425 -24.81 -11.87 -0.01
C THR A 425 -24.47 -11.68 1.46
N SER A 426 -24.07 -10.46 1.83
CA SER A 426 -23.75 -10.08 3.20
C SER A 426 -24.99 -10.09 4.12
N ALA A 427 -24.76 -10.01 5.42
CA ALA A 427 -25.82 -10.07 6.43
C ALA A 427 -26.92 -9.03 6.27
N ASP A 428 -26.58 -7.84 5.72
CA ASP A 428 -27.52 -6.76 5.45
C ASP A 428 -28.13 -6.79 4.03
N GLY A 429 -27.82 -7.83 3.23
CA GLY A 429 -28.29 -8.01 1.87
C GLY A 429 -27.39 -7.43 0.77
N THR A 430 -26.31 -6.74 1.14
CA THR A 430 -25.34 -6.19 0.18
C THR A 430 -24.70 -7.29 -0.64
N LYS A 431 -24.54 -7.06 -1.95
CA LYS A 431 -23.82 -7.94 -2.85
C LYS A 431 -22.33 -7.63 -2.79
N VAL A 432 -21.55 -8.61 -2.38
CA VAL A 432 -20.09 -8.51 -2.20
C VAL A 432 -19.41 -9.29 -3.31
N PRO A 433 -18.71 -8.64 -4.24
CA PRO A 433 -18.00 -9.32 -5.31
C PRO A 433 -16.78 -10.05 -4.77
N TYR A 434 -16.44 -11.17 -5.39
CA TYR A 434 -15.17 -11.85 -5.19
C TYR A 434 -14.74 -12.59 -6.45
N PHE A 435 -13.44 -12.68 -6.65
CA PHE A 435 -12.83 -13.49 -7.69
C PHE A 435 -12.34 -14.80 -7.10
N ILE A 436 -12.44 -15.88 -7.89
CA ILE A 436 -11.86 -17.16 -7.59
C ILE A 436 -11.03 -17.66 -8.77
N VAL A 437 -9.80 -18.08 -8.49
CA VAL A 437 -8.92 -18.76 -9.44
C VAL A 437 -8.83 -20.22 -9.04
N HIS A 438 -9.17 -21.11 -9.95
CA HIS A 438 -9.20 -22.56 -9.68
C HIS A 438 -8.84 -23.37 -10.92
N PRO A 439 -8.44 -24.66 -10.76
CA PRO A 439 -8.28 -25.57 -11.90
C PRO A 439 -9.56 -25.66 -12.75
N ILE A 440 -9.41 -25.71 -14.08
CA ILE A 440 -10.56 -25.81 -15.01
C ILE A 440 -11.43 -27.06 -14.73
N ASP A 441 -10.79 -28.12 -14.25
CA ASP A 441 -11.42 -29.41 -13.95
C ASP A 441 -11.70 -29.62 -12.44
N LEU A 442 -11.76 -28.55 -11.65
CA LEU A 442 -12.04 -28.62 -10.22
C LEU A 442 -13.40 -29.28 -9.96
N GLU A 443 -13.40 -30.38 -9.18
CA GLU A 443 -14.63 -30.99 -8.70
C GLU A 443 -15.17 -30.16 -7.50
N GLN A 444 -16.36 -29.58 -7.66
CA GLN A 444 -17.03 -28.81 -6.61
C GLN A 444 -17.74 -29.73 -5.62
N ASP A 445 -16.97 -30.50 -4.86
CA ASP A 445 -17.46 -31.44 -3.84
C ASP A 445 -17.14 -30.99 -2.40
N GLY A 446 -16.40 -29.88 -2.25
CA GLY A 446 -15.99 -29.32 -0.97
C GLY A 446 -14.67 -29.89 -0.43
N SER A 447 -13.99 -30.76 -1.16
CA SER A 447 -12.74 -31.39 -0.72
C SER A 447 -11.48 -30.57 -1.03
N ALA A 448 -11.55 -29.67 -2.02
CA ALA A 448 -10.41 -28.87 -2.45
C ALA A 448 -10.05 -27.77 -1.43
N PRO A 449 -8.76 -27.50 -1.22
CA PRO A 449 -8.34 -26.39 -0.37
C PRO A 449 -8.58 -25.05 -1.08
N ALA A 450 -8.78 -23.99 -0.30
CA ALA A 450 -8.85 -22.62 -0.80
C ALA A 450 -8.12 -21.65 0.12
N LEU A 451 -7.57 -20.58 -0.47
CA LEU A 451 -6.97 -19.47 0.27
C LEU A 451 -7.74 -18.20 -0.05
N LEU A 452 -8.44 -17.65 0.94
CA LEU A 452 -9.24 -16.42 0.83
C LEU A 452 -8.48 -15.23 1.41
N GLY A 453 -8.32 -14.17 0.62
CA GLY A 453 -7.76 -12.89 1.02
C GLY A 453 -8.71 -11.74 0.76
N ALA A 454 -8.55 -10.66 1.52
CA ALA A 454 -9.22 -9.37 1.33
C ALA A 454 -8.42 -8.27 2.03
N TYR A 455 -8.81 -6.99 1.82
CA TYR A 455 -8.25 -5.89 2.60
C TYR A 455 -9.31 -5.16 3.42
N GLY A 456 -10.31 -4.58 2.80
CA GLY A 456 -11.48 -4.02 3.46
C GLY A 456 -11.18 -2.83 4.39
N GLY A 457 -10.45 -1.84 3.91
CA GLY A 457 -10.19 -0.63 4.68
C GLY A 457 -9.47 0.46 3.89
N PHE A 458 -9.48 1.66 4.45
CA PHE A 458 -8.75 2.83 3.94
C PHE A 458 -9.11 3.25 2.50
N GLY A 459 -10.25 2.81 1.98
CA GLY A 459 -10.63 3.07 0.60
C GLY A 459 -9.67 2.46 -0.44
N LEU A 460 -8.85 1.48 -0.03
CA LEU A 460 -7.89 0.82 -0.90
C LEU A 460 -8.59 -0.23 -1.77
N PRO A 461 -8.67 -0.02 -3.09
CA PRO A 461 -9.22 -1.03 -3.99
C PRO A 461 -8.21 -2.17 -4.20
N ILE A 462 -8.65 -3.39 -4.07
CA ILE A 462 -7.85 -4.58 -4.32
C ILE A 462 -8.33 -5.28 -5.58
N THR A 463 -7.42 -5.44 -6.51
CA THR A 463 -7.72 -5.91 -7.85
C THR A 463 -6.93 -7.17 -8.20
N PRO A 464 -7.35 -7.97 -9.20
CA PRO A 464 -6.63 -9.16 -9.63
C PRO A 464 -5.16 -8.90 -9.98
N GLY A 465 -4.23 -9.51 -9.26
CA GLY A 465 -2.79 -9.42 -9.49
C GLY A 465 -2.14 -10.76 -9.77
N TYR A 466 -1.02 -10.78 -10.49
CA TYR A 466 -0.35 -12.01 -10.90
C TYR A 466 0.16 -12.81 -9.69
N MET A 467 -0.20 -14.09 -9.65
CA MET A 467 0.09 -15.00 -8.54
C MET A 467 -0.47 -14.51 -7.18
N GLY A 468 -1.66 -13.90 -7.20
CA GLY A 468 -2.34 -13.40 -6.01
C GLY A 468 -2.12 -11.92 -5.75
N THR A 469 -2.85 -11.37 -4.80
CA THR A 469 -2.79 -9.97 -4.39
C THR A 469 -2.61 -9.86 -2.90
N ILE A 470 -2.07 -8.72 -2.44
CA ILE A 470 -1.82 -8.39 -1.04
C ILE A 470 -1.31 -9.62 -0.28
N PHE A 471 -0.32 -9.61 0.44
CA PHE A 471 0.26 -10.57 1.39
C PHE A 471 0.09 -12.10 1.12
N GLY A 472 -0.85 -12.53 0.28
CA GLY A 472 -1.05 -13.91 -0.19
C GLY A 472 -0.41 -14.20 -1.54
N VAL A 473 0.51 -13.34 -1.99
CA VAL A 473 1.19 -13.45 -3.29
C VAL A 473 2.35 -14.47 -3.29
N GLY A 474 2.72 -14.91 -4.48
CA GLY A 474 3.89 -15.75 -4.68
C GLY A 474 3.70 -17.18 -4.18
N ALA A 475 4.51 -17.62 -3.22
CA ALA A 475 4.51 -19.00 -2.77
C ALA A 475 3.18 -19.47 -2.16
N PRO A 476 2.47 -18.71 -1.30
CA PRO A 476 1.13 -19.10 -0.82
C PRO A 476 0.12 -19.33 -1.96
N PHE A 477 0.02 -18.39 -2.91
CA PHE A 477 -0.85 -18.54 -4.08
C PHE A 477 -0.47 -19.78 -4.91
N LYS A 478 0.80 -19.86 -5.35
CA LYS A 478 1.31 -20.94 -6.19
C LYS A 478 1.09 -22.31 -5.53
N THR A 479 1.43 -22.41 -4.26
CA THR A 479 1.23 -23.64 -3.48
C THR A 479 -0.23 -24.05 -3.49
N MET A 480 -1.14 -23.12 -3.26
CA MET A 480 -2.56 -23.40 -3.19
C MET A 480 -3.10 -23.92 -4.53
N VAL A 481 -2.87 -23.16 -5.63
CA VAL A 481 -3.43 -23.54 -6.93
C VAL A 481 -2.78 -24.80 -7.52
N THR A 482 -1.45 -24.98 -7.33
CA THR A 482 -0.75 -26.18 -7.84
C THR A 482 -1.02 -27.44 -7.01
N SER A 483 -1.58 -27.30 -5.82
CA SER A 483 -2.09 -28.43 -4.99
C SER A 483 -3.54 -28.80 -5.32
N GLY A 484 -4.09 -28.33 -6.45
CA GLY A 484 -5.47 -28.59 -6.87
C GLY A 484 -6.51 -27.74 -6.13
N GLY A 485 -6.07 -26.70 -5.45
CA GLY A 485 -6.93 -25.78 -4.71
C GLY A 485 -7.25 -24.49 -5.48
N SER A 486 -7.80 -23.52 -4.75
CA SER A 486 -8.25 -22.23 -5.26
C SER A 486 -7.62 -21.08 -4.51
N TYR A 487 -7.44 -19.93 -5.21
CA TYR A 487 -7.17 -18.64 -4.58
C TYR A 487 -8.40 -17.73 -4.76
N VAL A 488 -8.80 -17.04 -3.69
CA VAL A 488 -9.98 -16.20 -3.67
C VAL A 488 -9.61 -14.81 -3.20
N LEU A 489 -10.06 -13.79 -3.93
CA LEU A 489 -9.95 -12.39 -3.57
C LEU A 489 -11.35 -11.82 -3.34
N ALA A 490 -11.65 -11.40 -2.11
CA ALA A 490 -12.91 -10.75 -1.78
C ALA A 490 -12.77 -9.22 -1.78
N ASN A 491 -13.70 -8.56 -2.46
CA ASN A 491 -13.77 -7.10 -2.62
C ASN A 491 -14.82 -6.53 -1.65
N ILE A 492 -14.47 -6.55 -0.37
CA ILE A 492 -15.37 -6.23 0.74
C ILE A 492 -15.45 -4.73 0.99
N ARG A 493 -16.56 -4.28 1.61
CA ARG A 493 -16.72 -2.88 2.04
C ARG A 493 -15.55 -2.40 2.91
N GLY A 494 -15.33 -1.09 2.95
CA GLY A 494 -14.14 -0.49 3.53
C GLY A 494 -13.00 -0.31 2.52
N GLY A 495 -12.97 -1.11 1.42
CA GLY A 495 -12.14 -0.89 0.25
C GLY A 495 -12.65 0.22 -0.66
N GLY A 496 -11.98 0.44 -1.80
CA GLY A 496 -12.29 1.48 -2.78
C GLY A 496 -12.88 0.98 -4.09
N GLU A 497 -13.27 -0.29 -4.18
CA GLU A 497 -13.63 -0.97 -5.42
C GLU A 497 -14.86 -0.35 -6.11
N TYR A 498 -15.77 0.22 -5.33
CA TYR A 498 -16.93 0.99 -5.81
C TYR A 498 -16.88 2.45 -5.34
N GLY A 499 -15.67 3.00 -5.15
CA GLY A 499 -15.46 4.39 -4.78
C GLY A 499 -15.69 4.72 -3.31
N PRO A 500 -15.80 6.03 -2.97
CA PRO A 500 -15.86 6.50 -1.58
C PRO A 500 -17.03 5.93 -0.79
N GLY A 501 -18.19 5.71 -1.42
CA GLY A 501 -19.37 5.14 -0.76
C GLY A 501 -19.14 3.71 -0.24
N TRP A 502 -18.33 2.91 -0.94
CA TRP A 502 -17.97 1.55 -0.54
C TRP A 502 -17.08 1.58 0.70
N HIS A 503 -16.16 2.55 0.76
CA HIS A 503 -15.30 2.80 1.91
C HIS A 503 -16.10 3.28 3.12
N GLU A 504 -16.92 4.31 2.97
CA GLU A 504 -17.74 4.87 4.05
C GLU A 504 -18.70 3.83 4.68
N ALA A 505 -19.18 2.89 3.87
CA ALA A 505 -20.01 1.79 4.35
C ALA A 505 -19.30 0.82 5.30
N GLY A 506 -17.95 0.86 5.37
CA GLY A 506 -17.11 0.01 6.21
C GLY A 506 -16.35 0.75 7.33
N LYS A 507 -16.63 2.04 7.59
CA LYS A 507 -15.92 2.86 8.59
C LYS A 507 -16.65 2.99 9.93
N PHE A 508 -15.91 3.31 10.98
CA PHE A 508 -16.46 3.66 12.30
C PHE A 508 -17.50 2.65 12.82
N LYS A 509 -18.72 3.13 13.09
CA LYS A 509 -19.84 2.33 13.58
C LYS A 509 -20.30 1.26 12.57
N ASN A 510 -19.91 1.39 11.31
CA ASN A 510 -20.22 0.43 10.25
C ASN A 510 -19.18 -0.67 10.10
N ARG A 511 -18.07 -0.64 10.88
CA ARG A 511 -16.91 -1.52 10.70
C ARG A 511 -17.26 -3.02 10.72
N GLN A 512 -18.26 -3.44 11.47
CA GLN A 512 -18.69 -4.84 11.49
C GLN A 512 -19.13 -5.36 10.10
N ARG A 513 -19.64 -4.49 9.23
CA ARG A 513 -20.05 -4.87 7.86
C ARG A 513 -18.88 -5.42 7.01
N VAL A 514 -17.66 -4.93 7.26
CA VAL A 514 -16.45 -5.44 6.61
C VAL A 514 -16.24 -6.91 6.92
N TYR A 515 -16.41 -7.27 8.18
CA TYR A 515 -16.24 -8.63 8.68
C TYR A 515 -17.40 -9.54 8.24
N ASP A 516 -18.62 -9.02 8.27
CA ASP A 516 -19.81 -9.73 7.78
C ASP A 516 -19.68 -10.06 6.27
N ASP A 517 -19.14 -9.13 5.47
CA ASP A 517 -18.87 -9.35 4.04
C ASP A 517 -17.87 -10.48 3.84
N PHE A 518 -16.78 -10.48 4.61
CA PHE A 518 -15.74 -11.51 4.52
C PHE A 518 -16.28 -12.89 4.93
N HIS A 519 -17.07 -12.96 6.00
CA HIS A 519 -17.74 -14.18 6.42
C HIS A 519 -18.73 -14.69 5.36
N ALA A 520 -19.48 -13.77 4.73
CA ALA A 520 -20.42 -14.12 3.67
C ALA A 520 -19.74 -14.73 2.45
N VAL A 521 -18.56 -14.25 2.07
CA VAL A 521 -17.77 -14.86 0.99
C VAL A 521 -17.29 -16.26 1.39
N ALA A 522 -16.81 -16.45 2.61
CA ALA A 522 -16.41 -17.77 3.11
C ALA A 522 -17.61 -18.76 3.11
N GLU A 523 -18.77 -18.33 3.57
CA GLU A 523 -20.00 -19.12 3.55
C GLU A 523 -20.46 -19.48 2.13
N ASP A 524 -20.38 -18.53 1.18
CA ASP A 524 -20.75 -18.77 -0.23
C ASP A 524 -19.81 -19.78 -0.91
N LEU A 525 -18.49 -19.71 -0.64
CA LEU A 525 -17.50 -20.68 -1.12
C LEU A 525 -17.81 -22.10 -0.64
N ILE A 526 -18.14 -22.24 0.65
CA ILE A 526 -18.50 -23.52 1.26
C ILE A 526 -19.85 -24.03 0.71
N ALA A 527 -20.85 -23.14 0.59
CA ALA A 527 -22.17 -23.51 0.04
C ALA A 527 -22.10 -23.94 -1.42
N ARG A 528 -21.23 -23.29 -2.22
CA ARG A 528 -20.94 -23.70 -3.61
C ARG A 528 -20.06 -24.93 -3.71
N LYS A 529 -19.53 -25.41 -2.59
CA LYS A 529 -18.62 -26.56 -2.52
C LYS A 529 -17.30 -26.38 -3.28
N PHE A 530 -16.82 -25.15 -3.39
CA PHE A 530 -15.44 -24.91 -3.80
C PHE A 530 -14.45 -25.42 -2.77
N THR A 531 -14.83 -25.38 -1.50
CA THR A 531 -14.03 -25.82 -0.36
C THR A 531 -14.94 -26.21 0.84
N SER A 532 -14.33 -26.55 1.95
CA SER A 532 -15.00 -26.73 3.25
C SER A 532 -14.26 -25.95 4.33
N SER A 533 -14.88 -25.74 5.50
CA SER A 533 -14.27 -24.99 6.62
C SER A 533 -12.87 -25.52 6.98
N SER A 534 -12.67 -26.83 7.04
CA SER A 534 -11.37 -27.43 7.36
C SER A 534 -10.32 -27.31 6.24
N LYS A 535 -10.72 -26.88 5.05
CA LYS A 535 -9.87 -26.70 3.87
C LYS A 535 -9.76 -25.22 3.44
N LEU A 536 -10.42 -24.31 4.16
CA LEU A 536 -10.38 -22.88 3.89
C LEU A 536 -9.32 -22.19 4.75
N GLY A 537 -8.22 -21.79 4.11
CA GLY A 537 -7.23 -20.87 4.69
C GLY A 537 -7.61 -19.41 4.42
N ILE A 538 -7.22 -18.52 5.33
CA ILE A 538 -7.39 -17.08 5.16
C ILE A 538 -6.06 -16.35 5.34
N VAL A 539 -5.88 -15.23 4.61
CA VAL A 539 -4.64 -14.45 4.61
C VAL A 539 -4.90 -12.96 4.59
N GLY A 540 -4.16 -12.24 5.43
CA GLY A 540 -4.17 -10.78 5.44
C GLY A 540 -3.08 -10.21 6.33
N ALA A 541 -2.72 -8.95 6.08
CA ALA A 541 -1.73 -8.22 6.87
C ALA A 541 -2.13 -6.75 7.05
N SER A 542 -1.56 -6.07 8.05
CA SER A 542 -1.90 -4.68 8.38
C SER A 542 -3.39 -4.56 8.76
N ASN A 543 -4.16 -3.72 8.10
CA ASN A 543 -5.62 -3.67 8.27
C ASN A 543 -6.29 -5.05 8.02
N SER A 544 -5.84 -5.78 7.02
CA SER A 544 -6.35 -7.14 6.83
C SER A 544 -5.77 -8.17 7.81
N GLY A 545 -4.70 -7.84 8.53
CA GLY A 545 -4.29 -8.56 9.72
C GLY A 545 -5.31 -8.43 10.86
N LEU A 546 -5.89 -7.22 11.05
CA LEU A 546 -7.05 -7.05 11.92
C LEU A 546 -8.24 -7.89 11.43
N LEU A 547 -8.54 -7.85 10.13
CA LEU A 547 -9.58 -8.69 9.53
C LEU A 547 -9.37 -10.18 9.85
N MET A 548 -8.14 -10.68 9.74
CA MET A 548 -7.82 -12.08 10.09
C MET A 548 -8.06 -12.36 11.57
N GLY A 549 -7.63 -11.44 12.45
CA GLY A 549 -7.86 -11.52 13.88
C GLY A 549 -9.36 -11.58 14.24
N VAL A 550 -10.15 -10.71 13.60
CA VAL A 550 -11.62 -10.69 13.78
C VAL A 550 -12.25 -11.97 13.21
N ALA A 551 -11.82 -12.40 12.03
CA ALA A 551 -12.37 -13.56 11.35
C ALA A 551 -12.28 -14.82 12.24
N PHE A 552 -11.09 -15.14 12.76
CA PHE A 552 -10.96 -16.35 13.57
C PHE A 552 -11.56 -16.21 14.98
N THR A 553 -11.64 -15.00 15.56
CA THR A 553 -12.24 -14.83 16.89
C THR A 553 -13.77 -14.79 16.87
N GLN A 554 -14.38 -14.27 15.79
CA GLN A 554 -15.84 -14.24 15.62
C GLN A 554 -16.39 -15.54 15.05
N ARG A 555 -15.78 -16.09 13.98
CA ARG A 555 -16.28 -17.26 13.24
C ARG A 555 -15.18 -18.31 13.05
N PRO A 556 -14.64 -18.87 14.16
CA PRO A 556 -13.64 -19.94 14.08
C PRO A 556 -14.14 -21.20 13.33
N ASP A 557 -15.43 -21.38 13.24
CA ASP A 557 -16.10 -22.50 12.56
C ASP A 557 -15.93 -22.50 11.03
N LEU A 558 -15.55 -21.36 10.44
CA LEU A 558 -15.43 -21.20 8.98
C LEU A 558 -14.04 -21.51 8.42
N TYR A 559 -12.99 -21.51 9.26
CA TYR A 559 -11.62 -21.47 8.78
C TYR A 559 -10.79 -22.63 9.31
N GLY A 560 -9.90 -23.20 8.47
CA GLY A 560 -8.96 -24.26 8.84
C GLY A 560 -7.55 -23.74 9.13
N ALA A 561 -7.16 -22.58 8.57
CA ALA A 561 -5.83 -21.98 8.76
C ALA A 561 -5.89 -20.46 8.63
N VAL A 562 -5.06 -19.74 9.40
CA VAL A 562 -5.02 -18.28 9.41
C VAL A 562 -3.58 -17.79 9.26
N LEU A 563 -3.31 -17.01 8.20
CA LEU A 563 -2.09 -16.23 8.02
C LEU A 563 -2.37 -14.78 8.43
N CYS A 564 -1.84 -14.34 9.58
CA CYS A 564 -2.14 -13.05 10.19
C CYS A 564 -0.85 -12.21 10.30
N GLY A 565 -0.66 -11.28 9.39
CA GLY A 565 0.57 -10.51 9.23
C GLY A 565 0.50 -9.08 9.76
N VAL A 566 1.59 -8.60 10.40
CA VAL A 566 1.76 -7.23 10.91
C VAL A 566 0.45 -6.59 11.40
N PRO A 567 -0.31 -7.31 12.27
CA PRO A 567 -1.73 -7.06 12.50
C PRO A 567 -1.98 -6.03 13.60
N LEU A 568 -3.13 -5.35 13.53
CA LEU A 568 -3.70 -4.57 14.64
C LEU A 568 -4.65 -5.46 15.46
N LEU A 569 -4.22 -5.99 16.58
CA LEU A 569 -5.04 -6.95 17.35
C LEU A 569 -5.57 -6.38 18.67
N ASP A 570 -4.86 -5.44 19.28
CA ASP A 570 -5.33 -4.71 20.45
C ASP A 570 -5.88 -3.35 20.04
N MET A 571 -7.19 -3.31 19.78
CA MET A 571 -7.87 -2.09 19.30
C MET A 571 -8.18 -1.10 20.43
N ARG A 572 -7.95 -1.45 21.71
CA ARG A 572 -8.07 -0.50 22.82
C ARG A 572 -6.89 0.47 22.85
N ARG A 573 -5.71 0.00 22.45
CA ARG A 573 -4.45 0.74 22.57
C ARG A 573 -3.85 1.17 21.24
N TYR A 574 -4.47 0.81 20.11
CA TYR A 574 -3.86 1.02 18.80
C TYR A 574 -3.44 2.47 18.55
N HIS A 575 -4.23 3.44 18.99
CA HIS A 575 -3.99 4.88 18.83
C HIS A 575 -2.80 5.41 19.65
N LEU A 576 -2.35 4.65 20.66
CA LEU A 576 -1.20 4.97 21.51
C LEU A 576 0.12 4.38 20.98
N LEU A 577 0.07 3.56 19.94
CA LEU A 577 1.17 2.74 19.47
C LEU A 577 1.62 3.20 18.06
N LEU A 578 2.83 3.79 17.98
CA LEU A 578 3.46 4.27 16.74
C LEU A 578 2.52 5.16 15.90
N ALA A 579 2.28 4.80 14.63
CA ALA A 579 1.41 5.57 13.73
C ALA A 579 -0.09 5.43 14.01
N GLY A 580 -0.48 4.68 15.04
CA GLY A 580 -1.87 4.30 15.33
C GLY A 580 -2.86 5.46 15.42
N ALA A 581 -2.45 6.61 15.99
CA ALA A 581 -3.31 7.78 16.08
C ALA A 581 -3.81 8.27 14.70
N SER A 582 -3.01 8.08 13.62
CA SER A 582 -3.39 8.46 12.26
C SER A 582 -4.58 7.66 11.71
N TRP A 583 -4.95 6.51 12.33
CA TRP A 583 -6.01 5.64 11.86
C TRP A 583 -7.34 5.86 12.59
N MET A 584 -7.42 6.84 13.51
CA MET A 584 -8.67 7.19 14.16
C MET A 584 -9.74 7.65 13.15
N GLY A 585 -9.33 8.19 11.99
CA GLY A 585 -10.22 8.49 10.88
C GLY A 585 -10.87 7.26 10.21
N GLU A 586 -10.33 6.05 10.41
CA GLU A 586 -10.87 4.79 9.90
C GLU A 586 -11.66 4.03 10.97
N TYR A 587 -11.10 3.88 12.17
CA TYR A 587 -11.65 3.01 13.22
C TYR A 587 -12.43 3.77 14.30
N GLY A 588 -12.16 5.06 14.49
CA GLY A 588 -12.69 5.87 15.59
C GLY A 588 -11.78 5.89 16.80
N ASP A 589 -12.00 6.84 17.71
CA ASP A 589 -11.23 7.01 18.93
C ASP A 589 -11.67 5.99 19.99
N PRO A 590 -10.78 5.08 20.45
CA PRO A 590 -11.13 4.11 21.51
C PRO A 590 -11.23 4.76 22.90
N ASP A 591 -10.80 6.01 23.08
CA ASP A 591 -10.99 6.76 24.32
C ASP A 591 -12.35 7.44 24.40
N ASP A 592 -13.06 7.58 23.26
CA ASP A 592 -14.49 7.89 23.25
C ASP A 592 -15.28 6.66 23.73
N PRO A 593 -16.03 6.75 24.85
CA PRO A 593 -16.78 5.62 25.38
C PRO A 593 -17.81 5.02 24.40
N GLU A 594 -18.42 5.84 23.52
CA GLU A 594 -19.38 5.36 22.53
C GLU A 594 -18.66 4.55 21.42
N MET A 595 -17.52 5.05 20.96
CA MET A 595 -16.73 4.35 19.96
C MET A 595 -16.10 3.09 20.52
N TRP A 596 -15.64 3.09 21.78
CA TRP A 596 -15.14 1.88 22.42
C TRP A 596 -16.18 0.77 22.47
N GLU A 597 -17.46 1.08 22.79
CA GLU A 597 -18.54 0.09 22.76
C GLU A 597 -18.68 -0.58 21.38
N VAL A 598 -18.34 0.11 20.30
CA VAL A 598 -18.30 -0.46 18.94
C VAL A 598 -16.99 -1.23 18.72
N ILE A 599 -15.84 -0.60 18.96
CA ILE A 599 -14.51 -1.15 18.67
C ILE A 599 -14.28 -2.46 19.45
N LYS A 600 -14.70 -2.53 20.71
CA LYS A 600 -14.53 -3.74 21.53
C LYS A 600 -15.24 -4.97 20.96
N THR A 601 -16.31 -4.78 20.17
CA THR A 601 -17.05 -5.90 19.58
C THR A 601 -16.25 -6.69 18.57
N TYR A 602 -15.25 -6.05 17.96
CA TYR A 602 -14.38 -6.66 16.97
C TYR A 602 -12.90 -6.66 17.36
N SER A 603 -12.48 -6.11 18.51
CA SER A 603 -11.08 -6.13 18.94
C SER A 603 -10.61 -7.57 19.24
N PRO A 604 -9.73 -8.17 18.42
CA PRO A 604 -9.40 -9.59 18.56
C PRO A 604 -8.80 -9.96 19.92
N TYR A 605 -7.89 -9.12 20.42
CA TYR A 605 -7.23 -9.31 21.71
C TYR A 605 -8.24 -9.41 22.89
N HIS A 606 -9.34 -8.63 22.81
CA HIS A 606 -10.38 -8.60 23.85
C HIS A 606 -11.45 -9.68 23.65
N ASN A 607 -11.58 -10.23 22.43
CA ASN A 607 -12.59 -11.26 22.11
C ASN A 607 -12.04 -12.68 22.11
N LEU A 608 -10.75 -12.87 22.41
CA LEU A 608 -10.18 -14.20 22.61
C LEU A 608 -10.77 -14.85 23.85
N SER A 609 -11.12 -16.13 23.78
CA SER A 609 -11.76 -16.89 24.85
C SER A 609 -11.13 -18.26 25.02
N ALA A 610 -10.81 -18.66 26.25
CA ALA A 610 -10.31 -19.98 26.57
C ALA A 610 -11.34 -21.12 26.32
N GLU A 611 -12.62 -20.77 26.14
CA GLU A 611 -13.71 -21.73 25.94
C GLU A 611 -14.00 -22.06 24.48
N LYS A 612 -13.35 -21.35 23.54
CA LYS A 612 -13.53 -21.56 22.09
C LYS A 612 -12.36 -22.34 21.51
N ASP A 613 -12.65 -23.21 20.58
CA ASP A 613 -11.64 -23.81 19.70
C ASP A 613 -11.38 -22.90 18.52
N TYR A 614 -10.11 -22.60 18.24
CA TYR A 614 -9.68 -21.76 17.12
C TYR A 614 -8.92 -22.59 16.08
N PRO A 615 -8.98 -22.18 14.78
CA PRO A 615 -8.11 -22.76 13.77
C PRO A 615 -6.63 -22.49 14.10
N GLY A 616 -5.73 -23.18 13.43
CA GLY A 616 -4.31 -22.83 13.48
C GLY A 616 -4.10 -21.36 13.04
N VAL A 617 -3.23 -20.64 13.74
CA VAL A 617 -2.87 -19.25 13.43
C VAL A 617 -1.36 -19.11 13.30
N LEU A 618 -0.87 -18.59 12.18
CA LEU A 618 0.49 -18.10 12.04
C LEU A 618 0.47 -16.58 12.15
N LEU A 619 1.00 -16.05 13.25
CA LEU A 619 1.26 -14.63 13.46
C LEU A 619 2.65 -14.31 12.89
N PHE A 620 2.75 -13.32 11.99
CA PHE A 620 4.04 -12.93 11.42
C PHE A 620 4.19 -11.42 11.29
N GLY A 621 5.43 -10.94 11.46
CA GLY A 621 5.73 -9.51 11.41
C GLY A 621 7.21 -9.21 11.48
N SER A 622 7.57 -8.00 11.92
CA SER A 622 8.94 -7.53 12.01
C SER A 622 9.14 -6.62 13.23
N THR A 623 10.32 -6.76 13.86
CA THR A 623 10.75 -5.88 14.96
C THR A 623 10.90 -4.43 14.52
N LYS A 624 11.29 -4.20 13.27
CA LYS A 624 11.51 -2.87 12.68
C LYS A 624 10.24 -2.24 12.09
N ASP A 625 9.07 -2.83 12.32
CA ASP A 625 7.80 -2.21 11.94
C ASP A 625 7.55 -0.98 12.81
N ASP A 626 7.77 0.20 12.22
CA ASP A 626 7.55 1.51 12.85
C ASP A 626 6.21 2.16 12.43
N ARG A 627 5.36 1.38 11.77
CA ARG A 627 3.99 1.73 11.38
C ARG A 627 2.95 1.05 12.26
N VAL A 628 2.89 -0.28 12.22
CA VAL A 628 2.07 -1.11 13.10
C VAL A 628 2.95 -1.74 14.17
N HIS A 629 2.72 -1.38 15.40
CA HIS A 629 3.55 -1.79 16.52
C HIS A 629 3.58 -3.31 16.71
N PRO A 630 4.77 -3.97 16.75
CA PRO A 630 4.87 -5.43 16.91
C PRO A 630 4.25 -5.95 18.21
N GLY A 631 4.06 -5.10 19.20
CA GLY A 631 3.36 -5.40 20.44
C GLY A 631 1.96 -5.96 20.26
N HIS A 632 1.23 -5.58 19.19
CA HIS A 632 -0.07 -6.17 18.88
C HIS A 632 0.01 -7.69 18.70
N MET A 633 0.96 -8.13 17.89
CA MET A 633 1.17 -9.54 17.58
C MET A 633 1.73 -10.30 18.79
N ARG A 634 2.74 -9.72 19.46
CA ARG A 634 3.39 -10.31 20.64
C ARG A 634 2.40 -10.53 21.80
N LYS A 635 1.58 -9.53 22.11
CA LYS A 635 0.56 -9.58 23.17
C LYS A 635 -0.52 -10.63 22.85
N MET A 636 -0.98 -10.70 21.61
CA MET A 636 -1.95 -11.70 21.17
C MET A 636 -1.40 -13.10 21.35
N ALA A 637 -0.15 -13.35 20.94
CA ALA A 637 0.53 -14.62 21.11
C ALA A 637 0.67 -15.02 22.58
N ALA A 638 1.06 -14.08 23.45
CA ALA A 638 1.16 -14.31 24.89
C ALA A 638 -0.20 -14.68 25.49
N ARG A 639 -1.27 -13.97 25.10
CA ARG A 639 -2.62 -14.25 25.59
C ARG A 639 -3.16 -15.60 25.08
N MET A 640 -2.85 -15.96 23.84
CA MET A 640 -3.18 -17.30 23.31
C MET A 640 -2.48 -18.39 24.13
N THR A 641 -1.21 -18.20 24.49
CA THR A 641 -0.47 -19.11 25.37
C THR A 641 -1.15 -19.26 26.73
N GLU A 642 -1.51 -18.15 27.39
CA GLU A 642 -2.19 -18.15 28.69
C GLU A 642 -3.49 -18.95 28.65
N MET A 643 -4.25 -18.83 27.56
CA MET A 643 -5.54 -19.51 27.36
C MET A 643 -5.40 -20.94 26.82
N GLY A 644 -4.16 -21.40 26.53
CA GLY A 644 -3.90 -22.77 26.08
C GLY A 644 -4.18 -23.03 24.60
N HIS A 645 -4.22 -21.98 23.76
CA HIS A 645 -4.43 -22.11 22.33
C HIS A 645 -3.11 -22.33 21.59
N GLU A 646 -3.16 -23.12 20.53
CA GLU A 646 -2.02 -23.36 19.66
C GLU A 646 -1.91 -22.23 18.60
N TYR A 647 -0.67 -21.81 18.35
CA TYR A 647 -0.32 -20.85 17.29
C TYR A 647 1.14 -21.02 16.90
N LEU A 648 1.52 -20.44 15.76
CA LEU A 648 2.91 -20.20 15.41
C LEU A 648 3.17 -18.69 15.36
N PHE A 649 4.41 -18.33 15.65
CA PHE A 649 4.85 -16.93 15.71
C PHE A 649 6.19 -16.78 15.00
N TYR A 650 6.27 -15.86 14.06
CA TYR A 650 7.51 -15.52 13.37
C TYR A 650 7.66 -14.00 13.25
N GLU A 651 8.69 -13.45 13.88
CA GLU A 651 9.03 -12.03 13.81
C GLU A 651 10.43 -11.86 13.23
N ASN A 652 10.52 -11.23 12.05
CA ASN A 652 11.80 -10.87 11.46
C ASN A 652 12.42 -9.69 12.22
N VAL A 653 13.74 -9.67 12.36
CA VAL A 653 14.45 -8.58 13.04
C VAL A 653 14.60 -7.32 12.18
N GLU A 654 14.36 -7.42 10.87
CA GLU A 654 14.43 -6.36 9.86
C GLU A 654 13.17 -6.36 8.99
N GLY A 655 13.07 -5.41 8.05
CA GLY A 655 12.07 -5.42 6.99
C GLY A 655 10.91 -4.44 7.17
N GLY A 656 10.85 -3.70 8.26
CA GLY A 656 9.81 -2.72 8.51
C GLY A 656 8.41 -3.31 8.37
N HIS A 657 7.43 -2.53 7.89
CA HIS A 657 6.05 -2.98 7.69
C HIS A 657 5.88 -4.05 6.59
N GLY A 658 6.89 -4.23 5.72
CA GLY A 658 6.91 -5.30 4.72
C GLY A 658 7.32 -6.68 5.26
N ALA A 659 7.73 -6.77 6.53
CA ALA A 659 8.22 -7.97 7.23
C ALA A 659 9.46 -8.65 6.60
N ALA A 660 10.08 -8.03 5.58
CA ALA A 660 11.31 -8.50 4.92
C ALA A 660 12.10 -7.30 4.37
N ALA A 661 13.41 -7.29 4.56
CA ALA A 661 14.31 -6.22 4.08
C ALA A 661 14.98 -6.54 2.74
N ASP A 662 15.01 -7.82 2.35
CA ASP A 662 15.61 -8.30 1.11
C ASP A 662 14.89 -9.53 0.55
N LEU A 663 15.29 -9.95 -0.65
CA LEU A 663 14.66 -11.06 -1.37
C LEU A 663 14.86 -12.43 -0.67
N VAL A 664 15.92 -12.60 0.10
CA VAL A 664 16.20 -13.84 0.85
C VAL A 664 15.21 -13.96 2.02
N GLN A 665 15.04 -12.87 2.77
CA GLN A 665 14.07 -12.79 3.87
C GLN A 665 12.64 -12.92 3.34
N GLN A 666 12.33 -12.33 2.18
CA GLN A 666 11.03 -12.46 1.53
C GLN A 666 10.75 -13.90 1.10
N ALA A 667 11.75 -14.58 0.50
CA ALA A 667 11.63 -15.99 0.14
C ALA A 667 11.39 -16.87 1.36
N GLN A 668 12.11 -16.63 2.45
CA GLN A 668 11.91 -17.34 3.71
C GLN A 668 10.49 -17.17 4.24
N LEU A 669 10.02 -15.92 4.37
CA LEU A 669 8.69 -15.62 4.90
C LEU A 669 7.59 -16.28 4.06
N GLN A 670 7.62 -16.12 2.74
CA GLN A 670 6.62 -16.73 1.85
C GLN A 670 6.63 -18.26 1.92
N SER A 671 7.81 -18.85 2.08
CA SER A 671 7.95 -20.32 2.19
C SER A 671 7.41 -20.85 3.51
N LEU A 672 7.65 -20.13 4.62
CA LEU A 672 7.05 -20.46 5.91
C LEU A 672 5.52 -20.43 5.85
N GLN A 673 4.96 -19.40 5.21
CA GLN A 673 3.50 -19.26 5.00
C GLN A 673 2.93 -20.40 4.15
N ALA A 674 3.59 -20.75 3.05
CA ALA A 674 3.17 -21.82 2.16
C ALA A 674 3.18 -23.18 2.86
N VAL A 675 4.27 -23.50 3.55
CA VAL A 675 4.38 -24.76 4.33
C VAL A 675 3.35 -24.83 5.44
N TYR A 676 3.11 -23.73 6.14
CA TYR A 676 2.09 -23.64 7.16
C TYR A 676 0.70 -24.00 6.62
N LEU A 677 0.30 -23.43 5.46
CA LEU A 677 -0.96 -23.77 4.81
C LEU A 677 -1.05 -25.25 4.44
N LEU A 678 0.03 -25.83 3.90
CA LEU A 678 0.07 -27.27 3.55
C LEU A 678 -0.14 -28.16 4.78
N GLN A 679 0.43 -27.78 5.94
CA GLN A 679 0.29 -28.53 7.18
C GLN A 679 -1.13 -28.41 7.75
N GLU A 680 -1.62 -27.18 7.94
CA GLU A 680 -2.91 -26.95 8.62
C GLU A 680 -4.11 -27.41 7.78
N LEU A 681 -4.04 -27.25 6.45
CA LEU A 681 -5.12 -27.68 5.56
C LEU A 681 -5.00 -29.16 5.14
N ASN A 682 -3.99 -29.89 5.63
CA ASN A 682 -3.72 -31.29 5.30
C ASN A 682 -3.68 -31.52 3.78
N ILE A 683 -2.77 -30.81 3.09
CA ILE A 683 -2.55 -30.85 1.64
C ILE A 683 -1.27 -31.62 1.36
#